data_cc6f0e1efe4ee509a7ef72fd74c4ec1c
#
_entry.id   cc6f0e1efe4ee509a7ef72fd74c4ec1c
#
_cell.length_a   1.000
_cell.length_b   1.000
_cell.length_c   1.000
_cell.angle_alpha   90.00
_cell.angle_beta   90.00
_cell.angle_gamma   90.00
#
_symmetry.space_group_name_H-M   'P 1'
#
loop_
_entity.id
_entity.type
_entity.pdbx_description
1 polymer ?
#
loop_
_entity_poly.entity_id
_entity_poly.type
_entity_poly.pdbx_seq_one_letter_code
_entity_poly.pdbx_strand_id
1 'polypeptide(L)'
;MSTPATPPRSLAEALRARDDASLAALLRARPDLITPVPTDLTQLATRAGTRASVVRALERLDQFALQTAQALAVAPDPAGYDVLLGLMSGDEGDPAVEAALPRAVATLREQALVWGDDDRLRLVRTARELLAPSPQHPSPTGLGPTVQEAAAGISPGRIQEIVAAAGLPSTHDSVSAIAALTSLFGDRDRMAALLAGAPAESREVLERLVWGPPYGQVTADPAPRLRWLLDRGLLLPTAPGTVVLPREVALRLRGGRAHRRTEPLPPALEVTGTHRPQVVDATAAGQAYTALATVEELLKDWDEGGPAVLRAGGLSVRDLKRTAVALDVSEPVAAFWVELAYAAGLLASDGEADERYAATPAHDEWLELPPAERWAQLARAWLTATRTAGVVGGRDAKDRTLSALGPGLDRSAAPEVRHRVLSLLAGLPQGAVPSTDSVLARLRWERPLRGPQQDDDLRGRLATWTLSEAEMLGVTGRGALSEHGRALLGAPAPAPSPRSAEEASGAGGQGPGDKLPVHHHVPLPLEPLTPAEQATACAAAARLLAPLLPEPLDHVLLQADLTAVAPGPLRRPLADMLGVLADVESKGGATVYRFTPGSVRRALDAGRAASDLHAFLAEHSRTPVPQPLTYLIDDVARRHGHLRVGAASAYVRCDDDALLNEIMADKRSAGLRLRRLAPTVLATQADPATLLDGLRAMGYAPAAESAEGDVLITRADAHRTPPRSAPEPVPDGPPTPDATLLAAAIRAIRAGDRASTTPRKQPPSAGGDLPRTSSAETLATMQAAALTGEAVWIGYVNAEGSASQRVIAPIRVEGGFVTAYDHTADEVRTYPLHRVTGVAELAED
;
A
#
# COMPACT_ATOMS: atom_id res chain seq x y z
N MET A 1 39.58 2.23 -32.75
CA MET A 1 39.40 0.85 -32.28
C MET A 1 39.39 0.91 -30.78
N SER A 2 38.22 0.86 -30.17
CA SER A 2 38.08 0.86 -28.68
C SER A 2 38.69 -0.43 -28.14
N THR A 3 39.63 -0.30 -27.22
CA THR A 3 40.20 -1.42 -26.46
C THR A 3 39.04 -2.18 -25.81
N PRO A 4 38.98 -3.52 -25.88
CA PRO A 4 37.93 -4.28 -25.23
C PRO A 4 37.99 -3.99 -23.73
N ALA A 5 36.88 -3.49 -23.18
CA ALA A 5 36.77 -3.18 -21.75
C ALA A 5 37.07 -4.45 -20.95
N THR A 6 37.99 -4.36 -20.01
CA THR A 6 38.32 -5.48 -19.13
C THR A 6 37.06 -5.87 -18.34
N PRO A 7 36.67 -7.14 -18.27
CA PRO A 7 35.47 -7.56 -17.57
C PRO A 7 35.55 -7.19 -16.08
N PRO A 8 34.46 -6.71 -15.47
CA PRO A 8 34.47 -6.25 -14.09
C PRO A 8 34.85 -7.39 -13.12
N ARG A 9 35.72 -7.11 -12.17
CA ARG A 9 36.21 -8.05 -11.15
C ARG A 9 35.38 -8.02 -9.87
N SER A 10 34.57 -6.99 -9.71
CA SER A 10 33.72 -6.79 -8.52
C SER A 10 32.40 -6.11 -8.90
N LEU A 11 31.41 -6.20 -7.97
CA LEU A 11 30.14 -5.48 -8.15
C LEU A 11 30.38 -3.95 -8.23
N ALA A 12 31.34 -3.42 -7.48
CA ALA A 12 31.68 -1.99 -7.53
C ALA A 12 32.17 -1.57 -8.91
N GLU A 13 33.05 -2.35 -9.56
CA GLU A 13 33.49 -2.10 -10.93
C GLU A 13 32.34 -2.22 -11.93
N ALA A 14 31.45 -3.20 -11.75
CA ALA A 14 30.26 -3.34 -12.58
C ALA A 14 29.30 -2.15 -12.46
N LEU A 15 29.16 -1.58 -11.24
CA LEU A 15 28.35 -0.38 -11.03
C LEU A 15 29.02 0.88 -11.61
N ARG A 16 30.37 0.98 -11.60
CA ARG A 16 31.11 2.07 -12.26
C ARG A 16 30.87 2.11 -13.76
N ALA A 17 30.77 0.96 -14.37
CA ALA A 17 30.53 0.84 -15.82
C ALA A 17 29.09 1.22 -16.24
N ARG A 18 28.13 1.34 -15.29
CA ARG A 18 26.76 1.74 -15.59
C ARG A 18 26.68 3.24 -15.88
N ASP A 19 25.78 3.63 -16.78
CA ASP A 19 25.38 5.02 -16.97
C ASP A 19 24.48 5.52 -15.83
N ASP A 20 24.21 6.82 -15.79
CA ASP A 20 23.39 7.44 -14.75
C ASP A 20 21.91 7.01 -14.80
N ALA A 21 21.40 6.69 -16.00
CA ALA A 21 20.04 6.20 -16.16
C ALA A 21 19.89 4.81 -15.52
N SER A 22 20.85 3.92 -15.74
CA SER A 22 20.88 2.57 -15.12
C SER A 22 21.10 2.64 -13.61
N LEU A 23 21.88 3.60 -13.12
CA LEU A 23 22.00 3.84 -11.66
C LEU A 23 20.70 4.40 -11.08
N ALA A 24 20.02 5.30 -11.79
CA ALA A 24 18.72 5.80 -11.38
C ALA A 24 17.67 4.68 -11.31
N ALA A 25 17.65 3.76 -12.28
CA ALA A 25 16.78 2.59 -12.27
C ALA A 25 17.05 1.70 -11.04
N LEU A 26 18.33 1.42 -10.74
CA LEU A 26 18.71 0.68 -9.54
C LEU A 26 18.20 1.34 -8.26
N LEU A 27 18.42 2.66 -8.11
CA LEU A 27 18.08 3.39 -6.89
C LEU A 27 16.56 3.56 -6.72
N ARG A 28 15.78 3.60 -7.83
CA ARG A 28 14.31 3.52 -7.77
C ARG A 28 13.84 2.13 -7.34
N ALA A 29 14.44 1.07 -7.92
CA ALA A 29 14.11 -0.31 -7.57
C ALA A 29 14.51 -0.65 -6.12
N ARG A 30 15.57 -0.01 -5.61
CA ARG A 30 16.12 -0.25 -4.26
C ARG A 30 16.35 1.07 -3.50
N PRO A 31 15.26 1.73 -3.02
CA PRO A 31 15.38 3.00 -2.30
C PRO A 31 16.18 2.92 -0.99
N ASP A 32 16.29 1.72 -0.41
CA ASP A 32 17.11 1.47 0.77
C ASP A 32 18.59 1.77 0.56
N LEU A 33 19.06 1.81 -0.69
CA LEU A 33 20.47 2.08 -1.01
C LEU A 33 20.87 3.55 -0.87
N ILE A 34 19.92 4.48 -0.92
CA ILE A 34 20.17 5.92 -0.78
C ILE A 34 19.77 6.50 0.57
N THR A 35 19.40 5.68 1.52
CA THR A 35 19.01 6.13 2.86
C THR A 35 19.92 5.52 3.92
N PRO A 36 21.01 6.24 4.31
CA PRO A 36 21.55 7.51 3.79
C PRO A 36 22.24 7.38 2.43
N VAL A 37 22.50 8.49 1.70
CA VAL A 37 23.19 8.47 0.40
C VAL A 37 24.60 7.87 0.55
N PRO A 38 25.03 6.90 -0.30
CA PRO A 38 26.38 6.35 -0.27
C PRO A 38 27.44 7.39 -0.68
N THR A 39 28.63 7.25 -0.12
CA THR A 39 29.77 8.14 -0.45
C THR A 39 30.26 7.96 -1.87
N ASP A 40 30.32 6.72 -2.34
CA ASP A 40 30.89 6.30 -3.60
C ASP A 40 30.25 4.98 -4.10
N LEU A 41 30.65 4.53 -5.28
CA LEU A 41 30.16 3.29 -5.86
C LEU A 41 30.65 2.03 -5.14
N THR A 42 31.74 2.10 -4.40
CA THR A 42 32.22 0.98 -3.57
C THR A 42 31.31 0.80 -2.36
N GLN A 43 30.93 1.89 -1.70
CA GLN A 43 29.98 1.84 -0.59
C GLN A 43 28.58 1.45 -1.08
N LEU A 44 28.15 1.96 -2.26
CA LEU A 44 26.89 1.51 -2.88
C LEU A 44 26.89 0.00 -3.10
N ALA A 45 27.96 -0.56 -3.68
CA ALA A 45 28.11 -2.01 -3.89
C ALA A 45 28.08 -2.79 -2.58
N THR A 46 28.77 -2.28 -1.55
CA THR A 46 28.78 -2.89 -0.22
C THR A 46 27.37 -2.94 0.37
N ARG A 47 26.65 -1.81 0.34
CA ARG A 47 25.24 -1.76 0.82
C ARG A 47 24.33 -2.68 0.03
N ALA A 48 24.45 -2.70 -1.30
CA ALA A 48 23.69 -3.58 -2.17
C ALA A 48 23.91 -5.06 -1.84
N GLY A 49 25.08 -5.41 -1.30
CA GLY A 49 25.43 -6.76 -0.85
C GLY A 49 25.07 -7.08 0.60
N THR A 50 24.56 -6.14 1.41
CA THR A 50 24.14 -6.42 2.78
C THR A 50 22.94 -7.37 2.84
N ARG A 51 22.84 -8.19 3.89
CA ARG A 51 21.78 -9.21 4.04
C ARG A 51 20.39 -8.57 3.98
N ALA A 52 20.16 -7.48 4.72
CA ALA A 52 18.86 -6.81 4.77
C ALA A 52 18.45 -6.25 3.40
N SER A 53 19.39 -5.62 2.68
CA SER A 53 19.13 -5.03 1.37
C SER A 53 18.91 -6.09 0.29
N VAL A 54 19.69 -7.20 0.34
CA VAL A 54 19.50 -8.33 -0.57
C VAL A 54 18.16 -9.02 -0.34
N VAL A 55 17.75 -9.24 0.91
CA VAL A 55 16.43 -9.82 1.22
C VAL A 55 15.31 -8.98 0.61
N ARG A 56 15.33 -7.65 0.82
CA ARG A 56 14.35 -6.73 0.23
C ARG A 56 14.34 -6.77 -1.31
N ALA A 57 15.53 -6.85 -1.93
CA ALA A 57 15.62 -6.96 -3.38
C ALA A 57 15.02 -8.28 -3.90
N LEU A 58 15.31 -9.39 -3.22
CA LEU A 58 14.76 -10.70 -3.55
C LEU A 58 13.22 -10.78 -3.35
N GLU A 59 12.66 -10.07 -2.36
CA GLU A 59 11.22 -9.98 -2.12
C GLU A 59 10.47 -9.19 -3.20
N ARG A 60 11.18 -8.40 -4.00
CA ARG A 60 10.63 -7.61 -5.11
C ARG A 60 10.69 -8.31 -6.46
N LEU A 61 11.30 -9.50 -6.54
CA LEU A 61 11.37 -10.29 -7.77
C LEU A 61 10.03 -11.00 -8.05
N ASP A 62 9.70 -11.12 -9.32
CA ASP A 62 8.65 -12.03 -9.75
C ASP A 62 9.13 -13.49 -9.63
N GLN A 63 8.21 -14.43 -9.78
CA GLN A 63 8.46 -15.86 -9.62
C GLN A 63 9.57 -16.36 -10.55
N PHE A 64 9.59 -15.92 -11.81
CA PHE A 64 10.58 -16.41 -12.77
C PHE A 64 11.97 -15.82 -12.54
N ALA A 65 12.06 -14.52 -12.21
CA ALA A 65 13.32 -13.89 -11.84
C ALA A 65 13.88 -14.50 -10.53
N LEU A 66 13.00 -14.83 -9.58
CA LEU A 66 13.40 -15.54 -8.36
C LEU A 66 13.91 -16.95 -8.66
N GLN A 67 13.21 -17.73 -9.50
CA GLN A 67 13.68 -19.05 -9.95
C GLN A 67 15.02 -18.95 -10.66
N THR A 68 15.22 -17.92 -11.49
CA THR A 68 16.49 -17.64 -12.16
C THR A 68 17.62 -17.38 -11.14
N ALA A 69 17.36 -16.56 -10.12
CA ALA A 69 18.33 -16.34 -9.04
C ALA A 69 18.64 -17.62 -8.23
N GLN A 70 17.65 -18.46 -7.99
CA GLN A 70 17.81 -19.77 -7.32
C GLN A 70 18.64 -20.75 -8.17
N ALA A 71 18.43 -20.74 -9.49
CA ALA A 71 19.26 -21.54 -10.42
C ALA A 71 20.72 -21.05 -10.42
N LEU A 72 20.95 -19.73 -10.46
CA LEU A 72 22.29 -19.15 -10.30
C LEU A 72 22.93 -19.47 -8.95
N ALA A 73 22.17 -19.60 -7.88
CA ALA A 73 22.70 -19.96 -6.55
C ALA A 73 23.25 -21.39 -6.51
N VAL A 74 22.73 -22.28 -7.33
CA VAL A 74 23.21 -23.68 -7.44
C VAL A 74 24.16 -23.90 -8.60
N ALA A 75 24.30 -22.93 -9.50
CA ALA A 75 25.25 -22.95 -10.62
C ALA A 75 26.70 -22.73 -10.15
N PRO A 76 27.71 -23.06 -10.96
CA PRO A 76 29.10 -22.64 -10.75
C PRO A 76 29.21 -21.11 -10.60
N ASP A 77 30.28 -20.62 -10.00
CA ASP A 77 30.54 -19.18 -9.87
C ASP A 77 31.93 -18.83 -10.44
N PRO A 78 32.03 -18.16 -11.58
CA PRO A 78 30.96 -17.63 -12.44
C PRO A 78 30.25 -18.69 -13.26
N ALA A 79 28.99 -18.41 -13.67
CA ALA A 79 28.22 -19.25 -14.58
C ALA A 79 28.07 -18.58 -15.96
N GLY A 80 28.22 -19.35 -17.02
CA GLY A 80 27.82 -18.90 -18.35
C GLY A 80 26.30 -18.88 -18.53
N TYR A 81 25.80 -18.02 -19.41
CA TYR A 81 24.38 -17.96 -19.73
C TYR A 81 23.83 -19.31 -20.20
N ASP A 82 24.60 -20.06 -21.00
CA ASP A 82 24.21 -21.41 -21.48
C ASP A 82 24.01 -22.40 -20.33
N VAL A 83 24.88 -22.34 -19.30
CA VAL A 83 24.73 -23.16 -18.08
C VAL A 83 23.45 -22.78 -17.34
N LEU A 84 23.16 -21.48 -17.21
CA LEU A 84 21.93 -21.01 -16.60
C LEU A 84 20.70 -21.44 -17.39
N LEU A 85 20.74 -21.30 -18.71
CA LEU A 85 19.67 -21.75 -19.61
C LEU A 85 19.41 -23.24 -19.45
N GLY A 86 20.46 -24.07 -19.44
CA GLY A 86 20.33 -25.51 -19.18
C GLY A 86 19.70 -25.84 -17.84
N LEU A 87 20.05 -25.11 -16.75
CA LEU A 87 19.45 -25.30 -15.43
C LEU A 87 17.97 -24.91 -15.39
N MET A 88 17.55 -23.95 -16.22
CA MET A 88 16.17 -23.47 -16.26
C MET A 88 15.29 -24.29 -17.21
N SER A 89 15.78 -24.66 -18.41
CA SER A 89 15.03 -25.39 -19.44
C SER A 89 15.21 -26.90 -19.41
N GLY A 90 16.33 -27.36 -18.88
CA GLY A 90 16.74 -28.78 -18.89
C GLY A 90 17.29 -29.23 -20.24
N ASP A 91 17.59 -30.54 -20.32
CA ASP A 91 18.20 -31.20 -21.53
C ASP A 91 17.28 -31.20 -22.76
N GLU A 92 15.95 -31.08 -22.57
CA GLU A 92 14.96 -31.09 -23.64
C GLU A 92 14.69 -29.68 -24.20
N GLY A 93 15.15 -28.64 -23.50
CA GLY A 93 14.83 -27.24 -23.80
C GLY A 93 13.39 -26.86 -23.45
N ASP A 94 13.14 -25.54 -23.33
CA ASP A 94 11.80 -24.97 -23.14
C ASP A 94 11.76 -23.61 -23.83
N PRO A 95 11.05 -23.48 -24.96
CA PRO A 95 10.99 -22.22 -25.71
C PRO A 95 10.44 -21.03 -24.90
N ALA A 96 9.55 -21.27 -23.93
CA ALA A 96 9.02 -20.19 -23.08
C ALA A 96 10.08 -19.69 -22.10
N VAL A 97 10.89 -20.58 -21.57
CA VAL A 97 12.05 -20.24 -20.73
C VAL A 97 13.09 -19.49 -21.56
N GLU A 98 13.43 -19.97 -22.76
CA GLU A 98 14.39 -19.31 -23.66
C GLU A 98 13.98 -17.86 -23.97
N ALA A 99 12.69 -17.64 -24.24
CA ALA A 99 12.16 -16.31 -24.53
C ALA A 99 12.14 -15.38 -23.31
N ALA A 100 11.89 -15.91 -22.11
CA ALA A 100 11.72 -15.11 -20.87
C ALA A 100 13.03 -14.86 -20.12
N LEU A 101 14.02 -15.75 -20.24
CA LEU A 101 15.26 -15.72 -19.45
C LEU A 101 16.08 -14.43 -19.62
N PRO A 102 16.22 -13.82 -20.82
CA PRO A 102 16.94 -12.57 -20.97
C PRO A 102 16.36 -11.44 -20.12
N ARG A 103 15.02 -11.36 -20.03
CA ARG A 103 14.34 -10.39 -19.17
C ARG A 103 14.62 -10.65 -17.69
N ALA A 104 14.56 -11.90 -17.25
CA ALA A 104 14.83 -12.24 -15.84
C ALA A 104 16.28 -11.87 -15.44
N VAL A 105 17.28 -12.18 -16.30
CA VAL A 105 18.67 -11.79 -16.10
C VAL A 105 18.83 -10.26 -16.08
N ALA A 106 18.15 -9.56 -16.99
CA ALA A 106 18.16 -8.09 -17.02
C ALA A 106 17.59 -7.50 -15.71
N THR A 107 16.47 -8.04 -15.20
CA THR A 107 15.88 -7.63 -13.91
C THR A 107 16.86 -7.86 -12.76
N LEU A 108 17.53 -9.00 -12.69
CA LEU A 108 18.52 -9.30 -11.66
C LEU A 108 19.75 -8.37 -11.76
N ARG A 109 20.18 -8.02 -12.97
CA ARG A 109 21.24 -7.04 -13.20
C ARG A 109 20.79 -5.64 -12.78
N GLU A 110 19.61 -5.19 -13.20
CA GLU A 110 19.08 -3.88 -12.81
C GLU A 110 19.08 -3.69 -11.30
N GLN A 111 18.66 -4.69 -10.55
CA GLN A 111 18.66 -4.68 -9.08
C GLN A 111 20.05 -4.93 -8.45
N ALA A 112 21.12 -5.03 -9.23
CA ALA A 112 22.46 -5.33 -8.75
C ALA A 112 22.55 -6.62 -7.90
N LEU A 113 21.70 -7.59 -8.18
CA LEU A 113 21.78 -8.95 -7.64
C LEU A 113 22.70 -9.83 -8.48
N VAL A 114 22.80 -9.56 -9.78
CA VAL A 114 23.71 -10.23 -10.73
C VAL A 114 24.58 -9.20 -11.42
N TRP A 115 25.84 -9.56 -11.66
CA TRP A 115 26.81 -8.75 -12.37
C TRP A 115 27.72 -9.65 -13.25
N GLY A 116 28.51 -9.03 -14.14
CA GLY A 116 29.34 -9.72 -15.12
C GLY A 116 28.64 -9.88 -16.49
N ASP A 117 29.43 -10.28 -17.47
CA ASP A 117 28.98 -10.52 -18.86
C ASP A 117 28.23 -11.87 -18.95
N ASP A 118 27.59 -12.15 -20.08
CA ASP A 118 26.79 -13.38 -20.25
C ASP A 118 27.59 -14.68 -20.15
N ASP A 119 28.87 -14.65 -20.48
CA ASP A 119 29.77 -15.78 -20.28
C ASP A 119 30.24 -15.97 -18.83
N ARG A 120 30.03 -14.97 -17.98
CA ARG A 120 30.55 -14.91 -16.60
C ARG A 120 29.59 -14.28 -15.61
N LEU A 121 28.34 -14.70 -15.60
CA LEU A 121 27.32 -14.24 -14.65
C LEU A 121 27.72 -14.59 -13.22
N ARG A 122 27.64 -13.62 -12.32
CA ARG A 122 27.88 -13.78 -10.89
C ARG A 122 26.70 -13.29 -10.08
N LEU A 123 26.14 -14.16 -9.30
CA LEU A 123 25.16 -13.81 -8.28
C LEU A 123 25.89 -13.21 -7.06
N VAL A 124 25.42 -12.10 -6.52
CA VAL A 124 25.96 -11.48 -5.31
C VAL A 124 26.06 -12.53 -4.20
N ARG A 125 27.21 -12.60 -3.53
CA ARG A 125 27.53 -13.65 -2.55
C ARG A 125 26.42 -13.84 -1.50
N THR A 126 25.92 -12.76 -0.92
CA THR A 126 24.85 -12.82 0.08
C THR A 126 23.55 -13.42 -0.49
N ALA A 127 23.21 -13.11 -1.76
CA ALA A 127 22.05 -13.71 -2.41
C ALA A 127 22.27 -15.22 -2.63
N ARG A 128 23.49 -15.62 -3.04
CA ARG A 128 23.84 -17.04 -3.16
C ARG A 128 23.70 -17.77 -1.83
N GLU A 129 24.22 -17.21 -0.73
CA GLU A 129 24.12 -17.78 0.62
C GLU A 129 22.66 -17.90 1.11
N LEU A 130 21.79 -16.93 0.75
CA LEU A 130 20.37 -16.93 1.13
C LEU A 130 19.51 -17.92 0.32
N LEU A 131 19.91 -18.20 -0.93
CA LEU A 131 19.16 -19.05 -1.87
C LEU A 131 19.74 -20.46 -1.98
N ALA A 132 21.00 -20.65 -1.61
CA ALA A 132 21.65 -21.95 -1.64
C ALA A 132 21.00 -22.92 -0.64
N PRO A 133 20.92 -24.19 -1.01
CA PRO A 133 20.40 -25.21 -0.12
C PRO A 133 21.34 -25.43 1.09
N SER A 134 20.75 -25.51 2.28
CA SER A 134 21.44 -25.91 3.49
C SER A 134 20.59 -26.92 4.30
N PRO A 135 21.16 -27.68 5.23
CA PRO A 135 20.37 -28.61 6.04
C PRO A 135 19.27 -27.93 6.87
N GLN A 136 19.50 -26.66 7.28
CA GLN A 136 18.56 -25.89 8.10
C GLN A 136 17.55 -25.12 7.26
N HIS A 137 17.89 -24.82 6.00
CA HIS A 137 17.06 -24.05 5.09
C HIS A 137 17.03 -24.75 3.72
N PRO A 138 16.07 -25.67 3.51
CA PRO A 138 15.92 -26.34 2.21
C PRO A 138 15.63 -25.30 1.12
N SER A 139 16.37 -25.42 0.01
CA SER A 139 16.12 -24.57 -1.15
C SER A 139 14.81 -24.97 -1.83
N PRO A 140 14.04 -24.02 -2.41
CA PRO A 140 12.88 -24.32 -3.24
C PRO A 140 13.22 -25.18 -4.47
N THR A 141 14.50 -25.22 -4.89
CA THR A 141 14.97 -26.16 -5.91
C THR A 141 14.92 -27.60 -5.44
N GLY A 142 14.90 -27.87 -4.13
CA GLY A 142 15.03 -29.21 -3.56
C GLY A 142 16.36 -29.88 -3.88
N LEU A 143 17.37 -29.11 -4.33
CA LEU A 143 18.73 -29.61 -4.56
C LEU A 143 19.52 -29.68 -3.26
N GLY A 144 20.43 -30.63 -3.17
CA GLY A 144 21.38 -30.76 -2.05
C GLY A 144 22.70 -30.02 -2.31
N PRO A 145 23.69 -30.22 -1.44
CA PRO A 145 25.08 -29.79 -1.62
C PRO A 145 25.73 -30.48 -2.83
N THR A 146 26.80 -29.89 -3.32
CA THR A 146 27.64 -30.54 -4.34
C THR A 146 28.27 -31.83 -3.82
N VAL A 147 28.75 -32.70 -4.71
CA VAL A 147 29.56 -33.89 -4.33
C VAL A 147 30.74 -33.46 -3.46
N GLN A 148 31.40 -32.38 -3.80
CA GLN A 148 32.54 -31.83 -3.06
C GLN A 148 32.16 -31.41 -1.64
N GLU A 149 31.07 -30.68 -1.48
CA GLU A 149 30.58 -30.22 -0.17
C GLU A 149 30.10 -31.41 0.68
N ALA A 150 29.37 -32.35 0.10
CA ALA A 150 28.86 -33.53 0.78
C ALA A 150 29.96 -34.52 1.19
N ALA A 151 31.06 -34.56 0.44
CA ALA A 151 32.18 -35.42 0.72
C ALA A 151 33.22 -34.85 1.72
N ALA A 152 33.07 -33.58 2.14
CA ALA A 152 34.06 -32.86 2.95
C ALA A 152 34.41 -33.53 4.29
N GLY A 153 33.52 -34.36 4.84
CA GLY A 153 33.76 -35.12 6.08
C GLY A 153 34.08 -36.62 5.88
N ILE A 154 34.22 -37.10 4.64
CA ILE A 154 34.42 -38.50 4.33
C ILE A 154 35.92 -38.82 4.33
N SER A 155 36.32 -39.94 4.94
CA SER A 155 37.73 -40.36 4.97
C SER A 155 38.24 -40.64 3.55
N PRO A 156 39.54 -40.35 3.26
CA PRO A 156 40.13 -40.64 1.95
C PRO A 156 39.96 -42.10 1.50
N GLY A 157 40.08 -43.03 2.42
CA GLY A 157 39.91 -44.49 2.13
C GLY A 157 38.50 -44.80 1.66
N ARG A 158 37.46 -44.20 2.32
CA ARG A 158 36.07 -44.42 1.94
C ARG A 158 35.77 -43.78 0.58
N ILE A 159 36.36 -42.62 0.27
CA ILE A 159 36.23 -41.99 -1.06
C ILE A 159 36.80 -42.93 -2.16
N GLN A 160 37.95 -43.57 -1.93
CA GLN A 160 38.50 -44.49 -2.89
C GLN A 160 37.65 -45.75 -3.07
N GLU A 161 37.04 -46.27 -2.00
CA GLU A 161 36.08 -47.39 -2.10
C GLU A 161 34.87 -46.99 -2.97
N ILE A 162 34.34 -45.78 -2.78
CA ILE A 162 33.22 -45.23 -3.59
C ILE A 162 33.63 -45.12 -5.06
N VAL A 163 34.80 -44.56 -5.35
CA VAL A 163 35.35 -44.44 -6.71
C VAL A 163 35.45 -45.81 -7.39
N ALA A 164 36.01 -46.80 -6.68
CA ALA A 164 36.16 -48.17 -7.18
C ALA A 164 34.78 -48.82 -7.45
N ALA A 165 33.83 -48.70 -6.50
CA ALA A 165 32.48 -49.25 -6.62
C ALA A 165 31.65 -48.55 -7.72
N ALA A 166 31.93 -47.26 -8.02
CA ALA A 166 31.35 -46.54 -9.14
C ALA A 166 31.98 -46.91 -10.50
N GLY A 167 32.97 -47.81 -10.54
CA GLY A 167 33.65 -48.25 -11.77
C GLY A 167 34.66 -47.25 -12.33
N LEU A 168 35.17 -46.34 -11.47
CA LEU A 168 36.16 -45.35 -11.87
C LEU A 168 37.59 -45.87 -11.56
N PRO A 169 38.61 -45.44 -12.31
CA PRO A 169 40.01 -45.78 -11.99
C PRO A 169 40.42 -45.18 -10.64
N SER A 170 41.27 -45.87 -9.90
CA SER A 170 41.82 -45.38 -8.64
C SER A 170 42.64 -44.10 -8.88
N THR A 171 42.52 -43.14 -7.96
CA THR A 171 43.24 -41.86 -7.99
C THR A 171 44.17 -41.76 -6.79
N HIS A 172 45.20 -40.91 -6.87
CA HIS A 172 46.20 -40.80 -5.80
C HIS A 172 45.78 -39.86 -4.66
N ASP A 173 44.76 -39.03 -4.88
CA ASP A 173 44.29 -38.06 -3.92
C ASP A 173 42.75 -37.92 -3.92
N SER A 174 42.21 -37.42 -2.81
CA SER A 174 40.77 -37.26 -2.61
C SER A 174 40.15 -36.17 -3.52
N VAL A 175 40.90 -35.15 -3.92
CA VAL A 175 40.39 -34.05 -4.78
C VAL A 175 40.13 -34.59 -6.18
N SER A 176 41.13 -35.36 -6.73
CA SER A 176 40.96 -36.01 -8.04
C SER A 176 39.86 -37.07 -8.02
N ALA A 177 39.70 -37.78 -6.89
CA ALA A 177 38.63 -38.75 -6.70
C ALA A 177 37.22 -38.10 -6.73
N ILE A 178 37.05 -36.99 -6.03
CA ILE A 178 35.80 -36.21 -6.00
C ILE A 178 35.54 -35.60 -7.39
N ALA A 179 36.55 -35.07 -8.06
CA ALA A 179 36.43 -34.55 -9.41
C ALA A 179 35.99 -35.63 -10.42
N ALA A 180 36.53 -36.88 -10.29
CA ALA A 180 36.13 -38.02 -11.12
C ALA A 180 34.66 -38.43 -10.88
N LEU A 181 34.20 -38.43 -9.62
CA LEU A 181 32.79 -38.68 -9.27
C LEU A 181 31.87 -37.56 -9.82
N THR A 182 32.26 -36.31 -9.66
CA THR A 182 31.53 -35.16 -10.22
C THR A 182 31.39 -35.27 -11.74
N SER A 183 32.47 -35.62 -12.42
CA SER A 183 32.46 -35.84 -13.87
C SER A 183 31.57 -37.04 -14.29
N LEU A 184 31.60 -38.15 -13.53
CA LEU A 184 30.73 -39.32 -13.76
C LEU A 184 29.25 -38.92 -13.68
N PHE A 185 28.87 -38.18 -12.61
CA PHE A 185 27.49 -37.81 -12.36
C PHE A 185 27.00 -36.71 -13.33
N GLY A 186 27.88 -35.88 -13.87
CA GLY A 186 27.58 -34.91 -14.94
C GLY A 186 27.41 -35.56 -16.32
N ASP A 187 28.01 -36.71 -16.57
CA ASP A 187 27.94 -37.39 -17.84
C ASP A 187 26.67 -38.26 -17.98
N ARG A 188 25.87 -37.97 -19.00
CA ARG A 188 24.58 -38.64 -19.24
C ARG A 188 24.69 -40.14 -19.46
N ASP A 189 25.59 -40.54 -20.35
CA ASP A 189 25.67 -41.92 -20.77
C ASP A 189 26.29 -42.77 -19.69
N ARG A 190 27.34 -42.26 -19.02
CA ARG A 190 28.00 -42.94 -17.92
C ARG A 190 27.08 -43.10 -16.69
N MET A 191 26.31 -42.05 -16.37
CA MET A 191 25.33 -42.11 -15.30
C MET A 191 24.18 -43.06 -15.65
N ALA A 192 23.70 -43.08 -16.90
CA ALA A 192 22.69 -44.04 -17.33
C ALA A 192 23.19 -45.49 -17.23
N ALA A 193 24.45 -45.76 -17.61
CA ALA A 193 25.08 -47.08 -17.50
C ALA A 193 25.20 -47.51 -16.02
N LEU A 194 25.56 -46.59 -15.11
CA LEU A 194 25.63 -46.87 -13.68
C LEU A 194 24.23 -47.21 -13.13
N LEU A 195 23.21 -46.45 -13.48
CA LEU A 195 21.81 -46.64 -13.03
C LEU A 195 21.14 -47.86 -13.63
N ALA A 196 21.59 -48.34 -14.82
CA ALA A 196 21.09 -49.58 -15.41
C ALA A 196 21.39 -50.79 -14.54
N GLY A 197 22.51 -50.79 -13.80
CA GLY A 197 22.86 -51.80 -12.80
C GLY A 197 22.20 -51.64 -11.44
N ALA A 198 21.37 -50.62 -11.23
CA ALA A 198 20.75 -50.32 -9.95
C ALA A 198 19.54 -51.25 -9.65
N PRO A 199 19.43 -51.80 -8.44
CA PRO A 199 18.25 -52.49 -7.98
C PRO A 199 17.00 -51.59 -8.09
N ALA A 200 15.84 -52.14 -8.41
CA ALA A 200 14.59 -51.37 -8.54
C ALA A 200 14.28 -50.56 -7.28
N GLU A 201 14.42 -51.15 -6.11
CA GLU A 201 14.22 -50.48 -4.82
C GLU A 201 15.20 -49.32 -4.57
N SER A 202 16.40 -49.35 -5.10
CA SER A 202 17.38 -48.26 -5.01
C SER A 202 16.95 -47.08 -5.90
N ARG A 203 16.40 -47.35 -7.09
CA ARG A 203 15.85 -46.33 -7.98
C ARG A 203 14.65 -45.64 -7.34
N GLU A 204 13.74 -46.37 -6.70
CA GLU A 204 12.60 -45.78 -5.95
C GLU A 204 13.07 -44.82 -4.84
N VAL A 205 14.19 -45.09 -4.18
CA VAL A 205 14.77 -44.17 -3.18
C VAL A 205 15.19 -42.85 -3.87
N LEU A 206 15.90 -42.96 -4.99
CA LEU A 206 16.32 -41.76 -5.76
C LEU A 206 15.12 -40.97 -6.25
N GLU A 207 14.07 -41.59 -6.77
CA GLU A 207 12.84 -40.95 -7.24
C GLU A 207 12.16 -40.18 -6.12
N ARG A 208 12.18 -40.64 -4.87
CA ARG A 208 11.63 -39.89 -3.72
C ARG A 208 12.47 -38.68 -3.34
N LEU A 209 13.78 -38.75 -3.50
CA LEU A 209 14.71 -37.70 -3.10
C LEU A 209 14.97 -36.67 -4.22
N VAL A 210 14.70 -37.04 -5.48
CA VAL A 210 15.12 -36.26 -6.66
C VAL A 210 14.58 -34.82 -6.65
N TRP A 211 13.37 -34.60 -6.22
CA TRP A 211 12.76 -33.26 -6.14
C TRP A 211 12.74 -32.66 -4.73
N GLY A 212 13.45 -33.30 -3.77
CA GLY A 212 13.59 -32.83 -2.41
C GLY A 212 12.51 -33.36 -1.45
N PRO A 213 12.77 -33.27 -0.16
CA PRO A 213 14.03 -32.84 0.43
C PRO A 213 15.20 -33.80 0.10
N PRO A 214 16.41 -33.27 -0.15
CA PRO A 214 17.55 -34.10 -0.60
C PRO A 214 18.15 -34.94 0.52
N TYR A 215 17.77 -34.71 1.78
CA TYR A 215 18.26 -35.41 2.97
C TYR A 215 17.34 -36.56 3.34
N GLY A 216 17.96 -37.69 3.75
CA GLY A 216 17.27 -38.85 4.24
C GLY A 216 17.89 -39.39 5.53
N GLN A 217 17.12 -40.17 6.30
CA GLN A 217 17.62 -40.85 7.49
C GLN A 217 18.10 -42.26 7.12
N VAL A 218 19.18 -42.67 7.75
CA VAL A 218 19.77 -44.00 7.55
C VAL A 218 20.19 -44.59 8.89
N THR A 219 20.01 -45.89 9.07
CA THR A 219 20.49 -46.64 10.23
C THR A 219 21.98 -46.93 10.10
N ALA A 220 22.63 -47.29 11.21
CA ALA A 220 24.04 -47.69 11.24
C ALA A 220 24.33 -48.90 10.32
N ASP A 221 23.35 -49.80 10.15
CA ASP A 221 23.37 -50.89 9.15
C ASP A 221 22.30 -50.63 8.08
N PRO A 222 22.66 -49.97 6.95
CA PRO A 222 21.74 -49.65 5.91
C PRO A 222 21.19 -50.86 5.16
N ALA A 223 19.89 -50.85 4.83
CA ALA A 223 19.31 -51.88 3.98
C ALA A 223 20.07 -52.01 2.63
N PRO A 224 20.09 -53.16 2.00
CA PRO A 224 20.86 -53.41 0.77
C PRO A 224 20.63 -52.36 -0.32
N ARG A 225 19.42 -51.88 -0.48
CA ARG A 225 19.02 -50.81 -1.43
C ARG A 225 19.72 -49.48 -1.16
N LEU A 226 19.91 -49.11 0.11
CA LEU A 226 20.60 -47.87 0.48
C LEU A 226 22.13 -48.07 0.43
N ARG A 227 22.63 -49.26 0.83
CA ARG A 227 24.03 -49.58 0.78
C ARG A 227 24.56 -49.52 -0.66
N TRP A 228 23.80 -50.04 -1.64
CA TRP A 228 24.17 -49.96 -3.05
C TRP A 228 24.40 -48.50 -3.53
N LEU A 229 23.54 -47.56 -3.08
CA LEU A 229 23.64 -46.14 -3.40
C LEU A 229 24.82 -45.46 -2.68
N LEU A 230 25.02 -45.77 -1.41
CA LEU A 230 26.11 -45.23 -0.60
C LEU A 230 27.47 -45.68 -1.09
N ASP A 231 27.58 -46.93 -1.53
CA ASP A 231 28.83 -47.50 -2.03
C ASP A 231 29.29 -46.88 -3.35
N ARG A 232 28.36 -46.32 -4.12
CA ARG A 232 28.63 -45.68 -5.43
C ARG A 232 28.58 -44.15 -5.39
N GLY A 233 28.41 -43.56 -4.21
CA GLY A 233 28.37 -42.12 -4.03
C GLY A 233 27.09 -41.42 -4.57
N LEU A 234 26.07 -42.20 -4.96
CA LEU A 234 24.76 -41.65 -5.35
C LEU A 234 24.00 -41.08 -4.16
N LEU A 235 24.31 -41.56 -2.95
CA LEU A 235 23.98 -40.90 -1.68
C LEU A 235 25.28 -40.77 -0.88
N LEU A 236 25.48 -39.66 -0.18
CA LEU A 236 26.64 -39.41 0.66
C LEU A 236 26.22 -39.17 2.12
N PRO A 237 26.95 -39.71 3.10
CA PRO A 237 26.69 -39.41 4.51
C PRO A 237 27.20 -38.01 4.86
N THR A 238 26.37 -37.18 5.50
CA THR A 238 26.73 -35.83 5.93
C THR A 238 26.81 -35.68 7.45
N ALA A 239 26.10 -36.55 8.18
CA ALA A 239 26.13 -36.62 9.64
C ALA A 239 25.76 -38.05 10.07
N PRO A 240 26.03 -38.45 11.32
CA PRO A 240 25.59 -39.75 11.82
C PRO A 240 24.08 -39.95 11.62
N GLY A 241 23.70 -40.99 10.88
CA GLY A 241 22.30 -41.30 10.58
C GLY A 241 21.66 -40.42 9.49
N THR A 242 22.40 -39.53 8.84
CA THR A 242 21.86 -38.65 7.79
C THR A 242 22.64 -38.83 6.49
N VAL A 243 21.91 -38.96 5.38
CA VAL A 243 22.47 -39.07 4.04
C VAL A 243 21.87 -37.95 3.16
N VAL A 244 22.59 -37.58 2.13
CA VAL A 244 22.14 -36.57 1.19
C VAL A 244 22.29 -37.06 -0.25
N LEU A 245 21.36 -36.65 -1.11
CA LEU A 245 21.46 -36.79 -2.56
C LEU A 245 22.31 -35.63 -3.09
N PRO A 246 23.52 -35.88 -3.63
CA PRO A 246 24.36 -34.81 -4.19
C PRO A 246 23.69 -34.09 -5.34
N ARG A 247 24.03 -32.81 -5.49
CA ARG A 247 23.45 -31.90 -6.50
C ARG A 247 23.61 -32.42 -7.93
N GLU A 248 24.79 -32.90 -8.27
CA GLU A 248 25.12 -33.39 -9.61
C GLU A 248 24.28 -34.63 -9.95
N VAL A 249 24.12 -35.52 -8.98
CA VAL A 249 23.25 -36.72 -9.11
C VAL A 249 21.80 -36.29 -9.33
N ALA A 250 21.29 -35.37 -8.47
CA ALA A 250 19.94 -34.88 -8.57
C ALA A 250 19.69 -34.19 -9.92
N LEU A 251 20.57 -33.28 -10.35
CA LEU A 251 20.45 -32.61 -11.64
C LEU A 251 20.41 -33.59 -12.80
N ARG A 252 21.26 -34.60 -12.80
CA ARG A 252 21.27 -35.61 -13.85
C ARG A 252 19.95 -36.38 -13.92
N LEU A 253 19.42 -36.81 -12.76
CA LEU A 253 18.12 -37.49 -12.66
C LEU A 253 16.95 -36.66 -13.09
N ARG A 254 17.07 -35.32 -13.01
CA ARG A 254 16.04 -34.33 -13.42
C ARG A 254 16.14 -33.88 -14.87
N GLY A 255 17.07 -34.46 -15.67
CA GLY A 255 17.36 -33.96 -17.04
C GLY A 255 17.93 -32.55 -17.04
N GLY A 256 18.82 -32.23 -16.07
CA GLY A 256 19.51 -30.93 -15.96
C GLY A 256 18.75 -29.83 -15.26
N ARG A 257 17.46 -29.97 -14.95
CA ARG A 257 16.61 -28.89 -14.41
C ARG A 257 16.84 -28.60 -12.92
N ALA A 258 17.00 -27.31 -12.58
CA ALA A 258 17.06 -26.89 -11.19
C ALA A 258 15.68 -26.91 -10.52
N HIS A 259 14.62 -26.60 -11.26
CA HIS A 259 13.25 -26.55 -10.77
C HIS A 259 12.38 -27.66 -11.35
N ARG A 260 11.46 -28.19 -10.55
CA ARG A 260 10.47 -29.19 -11.03
C ARG A 260 9.54 -28.57 -12.09
N ARG A 261 9.18 -27.30 -11.89
CA ARG A 261 8.34 -26.51 -12.77
C ARG A 261 8.89 -25.09 -12.84
N THR A 262 9.19 -24.61 -14.01
CA THR A 262 9.52 -23.21 -14.28
C THR A 262 8.25 -22.46 -14.65
N GLU A 263 8.15 -21.19 -14.26
CA GLU A 263 6.98 -20.35 -14.50
C GLU A 263 7.42 -19.07 -15.25
N PRO A 264 7.83 -19.19 -16.54
CA PRO A 264 8.41 -18.07 -17.30
C PRO A 264 7.42 -16.96 -17.61
N LEU A 265 6.14 -17.29 -17.66
CA LEU A 265 5.07 -16.35 -17.96
C LEU A 265 4.15 -16.16 -16.76
N PRO A 266 3.68 -14.92 -16.52
CA PRO A 266 2.69 -14.67 -15.50
C PRO A 266 1.38 -15.40 -15.82
N PRO A 267 0.68 -15.97 -14.82
CA PRO A 267 -0.61 -16.58 -15.01
C PRO A 267 -1.59 -15.60 -15.68
N ALA A 268 -2.30 -16.06 -16.69
CA ALA A 268 -3.35 -15.29 -17.33
C ALA A 268 -4.51 -15.06 -16.38
N LEU A 269 -5.16 -13.90 -16.48
CA LEU A 269 -6.39 -13.65 -15.75
C LEU A 269 -7.54 -14.40 -16.45
N GLU A 270 -8.19 -15.29 -15.72
CA GLU A 270 -9.32 -16.05 -16.20
C GLU A 270 -10.59 -15.19 -16.08
N VAL A 271 -11.23 -14.90 -17.22
CA VAL A 271 -12.46 -14.12 -17.27
C VAL A 271 -13.65 -15.08 -17.06
N THR A 272 -14.38 -14.91 -15.97
CA THR A 272 -15.55 -15.74 -15.60
C THR A 272 -16.85 -15.22 -16.18
N GLY A 273 -16.92 -13.95 -16.56
CA GLY A 273 -18.08 -13.30 -17.13
C GLY A 273 -17.77 -11.98 -17.80
N THR A 274 -18.71 -11.50 -18.60
CA THR A 274 -18.58 -10.18 -19.24
C THR A 274 -19.94 -9.47 -19.16
N HIS A 275 -19.95 -8.25 -18.69
CA HIS A 275 -21.13 -7.39 -18.62
C HIS A 275 -21.02 -6.24 -19.63
N ARG A 276 -22.15 -5.68 -20.01
CA ARG A 276 -22.13 -4.43 -20.80
C ARG A 276 -21.53 -3.32 -19.94
N PRO A 277 -20.65 -2.47 -20.47
CA PRO A 277 -20.02 -1.38 -19.71
C PRO A 277 -21.02 -0.51 -18.98
N GLN A 278 -22.12 -0.13 -19.62
CA GLN A 278 -23.17 0.71 -19.02
C GLN A 278 -23.83 0.06 -17.81
N VAL A 279 -23.93 -1.29 -17.80
CA VAL A 279 -24.49 -2.04 -16.63
C VAL A 279 -23.50 -2.02 -15.48
N VAL A 280 -22.20 -2.17 -15.78
CA VAL A 280 -21.11 -2.05 -14.79
C VAL A 280 -21.12 -0.68 -14.16
N ASP A 281 -21.13 0.37 -14.99
CA ASP A 281 -21.07 1.76 -14.55
C ASP A 281 -22.32 2.15 -13.74
N ALA A 282 -23.52 1.73 -14.18
CA ALA A 282 -24.76 1.98 -13.43
C ALA A 282 -24.78 1.24 -12.09
N THR A 283 -24.29 0.00 -12.04
CA THR A 283 -24.20 -0.76 -10.78
C THR A 283 -23.18 -0.11 -9.83
N ALA A 284 -22.02 0.26 -10.34
CA ALA A 284 -20.98 0.93 -9.57
C ALA A 284 -21.46 2.31 -9.05
N ALA A 285 -22.18 3.08 -9.87
CA ALA A 285 -22.77 4.36 -9.46
C ALA A 285 -23.82 4.18 -8.34
N GLY A 286 -24.64 3.13 -8.42
CA GLY A 286 -25.57 2.76 -7.34
C GLY A 286 -24.86 2.44 -6.03
N GLN A 287 -23.75 1.70 -6.08
CA GLN A 287 -22.91 1.43 -4.91
C GLN A 287 -22.21 2.69 -4.39
N ALA A 288 -21.70 3.54 -5.29
CA ALA A 288 -21.11 4.83 -4.91
C ALA A 288 -22.10 5.72 -4.17
N TYR A 289 -23.36 5.76 -4.64
CA TYR A 289 -24.44 6.48 -3.95
C TYR A 289 -24.73 5.88 -2.57
N THR A 290 -24.81 4.56 -2.46
CA THR A 290 -24.99 3.87 -1.18
C THR A 290 -23.83 4.14 -0.23
N ALA A 291 -22.59 4.13 -0.73
CA ALA A 291 -21.39 4.43 0.07
C ALA A 291 -21.46 5.85 0.68
N LEU A 292 -21.84 6.85 -0.12
CA LEU A 292 -22.04 8.22 0.36
C LEU A 292 -23.09 8.28 1.45
N ALA A 293 -24.25 7.69 1.21
CA ALA A 293 -25.36 7.66 2.18
C ALA A 293 -24.96 6.97 3.49
N THR A 294 -24.20 5.87 3.42
CA THR A 294 -23.74 5.14 4.60
C THR A 294 -22.75 5.92 5.43
N VAL A 295 -21.80 6.62 4.80
CA VAL A 295 -20.84 7.48 5.52
C VAL A 295 -21.55 8.68 6.13
N GLU A 296 -22.48 9.31 5.43
CA GLU A 296 -23.29 10.41 5.96
C GLU A 296 -24.13 9.95 7.17
N GLU A 297 -24.72 8.76 7.10
CA GLU A 297 -25.51 8.22 8.20
C GLU A 297 -24.67 7.85 9.40
N LEU A 298 -23.51 7.24 9.18
CA LEU A 298 -22.54 6.95 10.25
C LEU A 298 -22.18 8.22 11.03
N LEU A 299 -21.81 9.28 10.32
CA LEU A 299 -21.37 10.52 10.95
C LEU A 299 -22.53 11.28 11.62
N LYS A 300 -23.73 11.15 11.05
CA LYS A 300 -24.95 11.69 11.67
C LYS A 300 -25.34 10.95 12.96
N ASP A 301 -25.21 9.61 13.00
CA ASP A 301 -25.48 8.82 14.22
C ASP A 301 -24.54 9.22 15.37
N TRP A 302 -23.32 9.72 15.05
CA TRP A 302 -22.32 10.14 16.02
C TRP A 302 -22.33 11.66 16.31
N ASP A 303 -23.21 12.44 15.67
CA ASP A 303 -23.30 13.89 15.83
C ASP A 303 -23.65 14.34 17.28
N GLU A 304 -24.47 13.55 17.99
CA GLU A 304 -24.94 13.88 19.35
C GLU A 304 -24.09 13.26 20.47
N GLY A 305 -22.93 12.74 20.12
CA GLY A 305 -22.01 12.10 21.06
C GLY A 305 -21.69 10.68 20.62
N GLY A 306 -20.64 10.55 19.86
CA GLY A 306 -20.12 9.28 19.39
C GLY A 306 -19.60 8.36 20.50
N PRO A 307 -19.16 7.16 20.13
CA PRO A 307 -18.67 6.17 21.09
C PRO A 307 -17.40 6.62 21.79
N ALA A 308 -17.21 6.17 23.03
CA ALA A 308 -16.00 6.45 23.80
C ALA A 308 -14.78 5.75 23.22
N VAL A 309 -13.64 6.43 23.30
CA VAL A 309 -12.35 5.85 22.92
C VAL A 309 -11.87 4.89 24.00
N LEU A 310 -11.48 3.68 23.63
CA LEU A 310 -10.89 2.74 24.59
C LEU A 310 -9.52 3.27 25.09
N ARG A 311 -9.12 2.94 26.31
CA ARG A 311 -7.80 3.31 26.87
C ARG A 311 -6.63 2.85 26.01
N ALA A 312 -6.78 1.75 25.25
CA ALA A 312 -5.79 1.24 24.31
C ALA A 312 -5.95 1.85 22.90
N GLY A 313 -6.88 2.77 22.74
CA GLY A 313 -7.32 3.28 21.43
C GLY A 313 -8.37 2.37 20.77
N GLY A 314 -9.19 2.95 19.91
CA GLY A 314 -10.18 2.22 19.12
C GLY A 314 -11.57 2.12 19.77
N LEU A 315 -12.48 1.48 19.00
CA LEU A 315 -13.86 1.22 19.41
C LEU A 315 -13.98 -0.04 20.24
N SER A 316 -14.91 -0.06 21.18
CA SER A 316 -15.31 -1.32 21.81
C SER A 316 -16.06 -2.22 20.82
N VAL A 317 -15.98 -3.54 21.02
CA VAL A 317 -16.75 -4.50 20.22
C VAL A 317 -18.26 -4.21 20.30
N ARG A 318 -18.74 -3.74 21.46
CA ARG A 318 -20.14 -3.37 21.67
C ARG A 318 -20.53 -2.17 20.82
N ASP A 319 -19.66 -1.16 20.74
CA ASP A 319 -19.95 0.06 19.97
C ASP A 319 -19.89 -0.22 18.47
N LEU A 320 -18.91 -1.01 18.01
CA LEU A 320 -18.86 -1.45 16.60
C LEU A 320 -20.13 -2.23 16.21
N LYS A 321 -20.60 -3.13 17.10
CA LYS A 321 -21.85 -3.87 16.87
C LYS A 321 -23.07 -2.95 16.83
N ARG A 322 -23.14 -1.91 17.70
CA ARG A 322 -24.21 -0.93 17.67
C ARG A 322 -24.20 -0.14 16.37
N THR A 323 -23.03 0.32 15.92
CA THR A 323 -22.86 0.98 14.63
C THR A 323 -23.27 0.07 13.46
N ALA A 324 -22.93 -1.21 13.49
CA ALA A 324 -23.34 -2.18 12.48
C ALA A 324 -24.88 -2.31 12.39
N VAL A 325 -25.56 -2.33 13.55
CA VAL A 325 -27.03 -2.35 13.63
C VAL A 325 -27.64 -1.04 13.12
N ALA A 326 -27.07 0.11 13.49
CA ALA A 326 -27.56 1.42 13.04
C ALA A 326 -27.44 1.59 11.53
N LEU A 327 -26.37 1.06 10.92
CA LEU A 327 -26.14 1.09 9.48
C LEU A 327 -26.81 -0.08 8.71
N ASP A 328 -27.45 -1.01 9.40
CA ASP A 328 -28.04 -2.23 8.84
C ASP A 328 -27.03 -3.06 8.01
N VAL A 329 -25.81 -3.23 8.54
CA VAL A 329 -24.72 -3.97 7.91
C VAL A 329 -24.06 -4.95 8.88
N SER A 330 -23.21 -5.84 8.36
CA SER A 330 -22.39 -6.72 9.20
C SER A 330 -21.26 -5.94 9.92
N GLU A 331 -20.77 -6.47 11.05
CA GLU A 331 -19.67 -5.84 11.81
C GLU A 331 -18.40 -5.58 10.97
N PRO A 332 -17.93 -6.50 10.09
CA PRO A 332 -16.80 -6.22 9.21
C PRO A 332 -17.05 -5.07 8.22
N VAL A 333 -18.28 -4.97 7.70
CA VAL A 333 -18.66 -3.86 6.79
C VAL A 333 -18.77 -2.55 7.56
N ALA A 334 -19.32 -2.55 8.78
CA ALA A 334 -19.32 -1.38 9.65
C ALA A 334 -17.88 -0.92 9.96
N ALA A 335 -16.97 -1.86 10.26
CA ALA A 335 -15.56 -1.54 10.47
C ALA A 335 -14.94 -0.89 9.22
N PHE A 336 -15.29 -1.34 8.01
CA PHE A 336 -14.83 -0.73 6.77
C PHE A 336 -15.29 0.73 6.65
N TRP A 337 -16.55 1.04 6.87
CA TRP A 337 -17.08 2.40 6.77
C TRP A 337 -16.50 3.34 7.83
N VAL A 338 -16.32 2.86 9.06
CA VAL A 338 -15.71 3.61 10.14
C VAL A 338 -14.23 3.94 9.82
N GLU A 339 -13.47 2.94 9.36
CA GLU A 339 -12.07 3.13 8.96
C GLU A 339 -11.93 4.03 7.73
N LEU A 340 -12.85 3.94 6.78
CA LEU A 340 -12.87 4.80 5.60
C LEU A 340 -13.14 6.27 5.97
N ALA A 341 -14.14 6.52 6.83
CA ALA A 341 -14.44 7.88 7.31
C ALA A 341 -13.25 8.48 8.07
N TYR A 342 -12.56 7.65 8.88
CA TYR A 342 -11.33 8.05 9.57
C TYR A 342 -10.19 8.34 8.60
N ALA A 343 -9.95 7.46 7.63
CA ALA A 343 -8.91 7.63 6.61
C ALA A 343 -9.16 8.87 5.71
N ALA A 344 -10.43 9.23 5.50
CA ALA A 344 -10.81 10.43 4.77
C ALA A 344 -10.71 11.72 5.61
N GLY A 345 -10.37 11.60 6.91
CA GLY A 345 -10.28 12.74 7.82
C GLY A 345 -11.64 13.32 8.25
N LEU A 346 -12.74 12.60 7.99
CA LEU A 346 -14.11 13.04 8.34
C LEU A 346 -14.48 12.71 9.79
N LEU A 347 -13.72 11.82 10.41
CA LEU A 347 -13.91 11.27 11.74
C LEU A 347 -12.60 11.29 12.52
N ALA A 348 -12.63 11.66 13.77
CA ALA A 348 -11.47 11.61 14.67
C ALA A 348 -11.91 11.52 16.14
N SER A 349 -10.96 11.36 17.07
CA SER A 349 -11.20 11.55 18.48
C SER A 349 -11.18 13.04 18.83
N ASP A 350 -12.00 13.46 19.81
CA ASP A 350 -12.08 14.85 20.25
C ASP A 350 -10.89 15.29 21.12
N GLY A 351 -10.21 14.33 21.76
CA GLY A 351 -9.05 14.58 22.63
C GLY A 351 -9.41 15.15 24.00
N GLU A 352 -10.68 15.08 24.39
CA GLU A 352 -11.16 15.48 25.70
C GLU A 352 -10.77 14.46 26.81
N ALA A 353 -11.01 14.80 28.07
CA ALA A 353 -10.70 13.93 29.22
C ALA A 353 -11.49 12.60 29.16
N ASP A 354 -12.76 12.66 28.75
CA ASP A 354 -13.61 11.52 28.44
C ASP A 354 -13.71 11.38 26.92
N GLU A 355 -12.60 11.00 26.30
CA GLU A 355 -12.38 11.02 24.84
C GLU A 355 -13.44 10.23 24.08
N ARG A 356 -14.02 10.87 23.05
CA ARG A 356 -15.04 10.29 22.16
C ARG A 356 -14.67 10.47 20.70
N TYR A 357 -15.20 9.63 19.88
CA TYR A 357 -15.14 9.80 18.42
C TYR A 357 -16.28 10.72 18.00
N ALA A 358 -15.97 11.66 17.09
CA ALA A 358 -16.95 12.58 16.52
C ALA A 358 -16.52 12.98 15.10
N ALA A 359 -17.44 13.58 14.36
CA ALA A 359 -17.15 14.18 13.07
C ALA A 359 -16.18 15.36 13.21
N THR A 360 -15.28 15.52 12.24
CA THR A 360 -14.36 16.66 12.17
C THR A 360 -15.01 17.83 11.43
N PRO A 361 -14.47 19.07 11.54
CA PRO A 361 -14.92 20.19 10.69
C PRO A 361 -14.83 19.89 9.18
N ALA A 362 -13.86 19.06 8.75
CA ALA A 362 -13.74 18.63 7.35
C ALA A 362 -14.98 17.87 6.85
N HIS A 363 -15.75 17.24 7.74
CA HIS A 363 -17.02 16.61 7.37
C HIS A 363 -18.04 17.64 6.87
N ASP A 364 -18.14 18.80 7.52
CA ASP A 364 -19.07 19.85 7.11
C ASP A 364 -18.66 20.41 5.72
N GLU A 365 -17.37 20.64 5.49
CA GLU A 365 -16.83 21.04 4.19
C GLU A 365 -17.09 19.97 3.11
N TRP A 366 -16.88 18.70 3.43
CA TRP A 366 -17.14 17.59 2.53
C TRP A 366 -18.60 17.49 2.14
N LEU A 367 -19.52 17.75 3.04
CA LEU A 367 -20.95 17.77 2.78
C LEU A 367 -21.39 18.88 1.80
N GLU A 368 -20.66 20.00 1.68
CA GLU A 368 -20.94 21.07 0.72
C GLU A 368 -20.54 20.70 -0.72
N LEU A 369 -19.68 19.68 -0.91
CA LEU A 369 -19.24 19.27 -2.23
C LEU A 369 -20.33 18.51 -3.00
N PRO A 370 -20.30 18.54 -4.34
CA PRO A 370 -21.14 17.69 -5.18
C PRO A 370 -20.93 16.20 -4.84
N PRO A 371 -21.99 15.36 -4.93
CA PRO A 371 -21.89 13.95 -4.54
C PRO A 371 -20.75 13.18 -5.22
N ALA A 372 -20.49 13.41 -6.50
CA ALA A 372 -19.41 12.74 -7.22
C ALA A 372 -18.01 13.16 -6.71
N GLU A 373 -17.83 14.40 -6.27
CA GLU A 373 -16.57 14.87 -5.68
C GLU A 373 -16.38 14.29 -4.27
N ARG A 374 -17.46 14.22 -3.49
CA ARG A 374 -17.46 13.53 -2.18
C ARG A 374 -17.02 12.07 -2.30
N TRP A 375 -17.59 11.37 -3.29
CA TRP A 375 -17.19 10.00 -3.57
C TRP A 375 -15.71 9.88 -3.96
N ALA A 376 -15.23 10.77 -4.84
CA ALA A 376 -13.84 10.74 -5.29
C ALA A 376 -12.85 10.95 -4.14
N GLN A 377 -13.20 11.76 -3.13
CA GLN A 377 -12.40 11.92 -1.91
C GLN A 377 -12.35 10.63 -1.08
N LEU A 378 -13.49 9.96 -0.88
CA LEU A 378 -13.55 8.67 -0.18
C LEU A 378 -12.73 7.60 -0.92
N ALA A 379 -12.90 7.49 -2.24
CA ALA A 379 -12.20 6.54 -3.08
C ALA A 379 -10.68 6.77 -3.05
N ARG A 380 -10.23 8.03 -3.09
CA ARG A 380 -8.83 8.40 -2.94
C ARG A 380 -8.30 8.02 -1.56
N ALA A 381 -9.03 8.37 -0.49
CA ALA A 381 -8.63 8.02 0.87
C ALA A 381 -8.47 6.51 1.04
N TRP A 382 -9.40 5.72 0.50
CA TRP A 382 -9.31 4.26 0.48
C TRP A 382 -8.08 3.75 -0.27
N LEU A 383 -7.80 4.27 -1.47
CA LEU A 383 -6.65 3.83 -2.27
C LEU A 383 -5.32 4.01 -1.55
N THR A 384 -5.18 5.11 -0.80
CA THR A 384 -3.91 5.48 -0.14
C THR A 384 -3.80 5.00 1.30
N ALA A 385 -4.91 4.60 1.94
CA ALA A 385 -4.92 4.21 3.35
C ALA A 385 -4.11 2.92 3.58
N THR A 386 -3.22 2.95 4.57
CA THR A 386 -2.55 1.74 5.09
C THR A 386 -3.40 1.02 6.12
N ARG A 387 -4.30 1.74 6.78
CA ARG A 387 -5.26 1.15 7.71
C ARG A 387 -6.18 0.18 6.95
N THR A 388 -6.33 -1.00 7.51
CA THR A 388 -6.97 -2.13 6.84
C THR A 388 -8.10 -2.66 7.71
N ALA A 389 -9.34 -2.37 7.33
CA ALA A 389 -10.53 -2.78 8.07
C ALA A 389 -10.65 -4.31 8.18
N GLY A 390 -10.20 -5.06 7.17
CA GLY A 390 -10.27 -6.52 7.15
C GLY A 390 -9.48 -7.23 8.25
N VAL A 391 -8.59 -6.54 9.00
CA VAL A 391 -7.89 -7.14 10.15
C VAL A 391 -8.62 -6.90 11.47
N VAL A 392 -9.67 -6.09 11.50
CA VAL A 392 -10.48 -5.84 12.70
C VAL A 392 -11.11 -7.14 13.20
N GLY A 393 -11.09 -7.36 14.50
CA GLY A 393 -11.52 -8.61 15.12
C GLY A 393 -10.47 -9.73 15.14
N GLY A 394 -9.39 -9.57 14.37
CA GLY A 394 -8.21 -10.44 14.43
C GLY A 394 -7.39 -10.21 15.69
N ARG A 395 -6.23 -10.88 15.79
CA ARG A 395 -5.34 -10.78 16.95
C ARG A 395 -3.95 -10.26 16.54
N ASP A 396 -3.35 -9.47 17.42
CA ASP A 396 -1.96 -9.03 17.27
C ASP A 396 -0.97 -10.12 17.76
N ALA A 397 0.33 -9.84 17.62
CA ALA A 397 1.39 -10.75 18.09
C ALA A 397 1.40 -11.00 19.62
N LYS A 398 0.64 -10.21 20.38
CA LYS A 398 0.45 -10.36 21.84
C LYS A 398 -0.92 -10.95 22.19
N ASP A 399 -1.59 -11.56 21.21
CA ASP A 399 -2.92 -12.17 21.33
C ASP A 399 -4.03 -11.18 21.77
N ARG A 400 -3.88 -9.88 21.48
CA ARG A 400 -4.90 -8.85 21.77
C ARG A 400 -5.76 -8.65 20.55
N THR A 401 -7.06 -8.51 20.74
CA THR A 401 -8.02 -8.22 19.67
C THR A 401 -7.74 -6.85 19.04
N LEU A 402 -7.65 -6.81 17.73
CA LEU A 402 -7.54 -5.58 16.94
C LEU A 402 -8.92 -4.90 16.84
N SER A 403 -9.04 -3.70 17.39
CA SER A 403 -10.28 -2.92 17.39
C SER A 403 -10.31 -1.93 16.23
N ALA A 404 -11.49 -1.67 15.65
CA ALA A 404 -11.67 -0.57 14.70
C ALA A 404 -11.23 0.76 15.34
N LEU A 405 -10.63 1.66 14.56
CA LEU A 405 -9.98 2.90 14.98
C LEU A 405 -8.82 2.71 15.97
N GLY A 406 -8.51 1.48 16.35
CA GLY A 406 -7.41 1.15 17.26
C GLY A 406 -6.04 1.16 16.59
N PRO A 407 -4.98 1.00 17.38
CA PRO A 407 -3.63 0.82 16.86
C PRO A 407 -3.44 -0.55 16.20
N GLY A 408 -2.41 -0.67 15.35
CA GLY A 408 -2.00 -1.96 14.76
C GLY A 408 -2.82 -2.42 13.56
N LEU A 409 -3.66 -1.57 13.00
CA LEU A 409 -4.43 -1.88 11.78
C LEU A 409 -3.65 -1.57 10.49
N ASP A 410 -2.53 -0.88 10.58
CA ASP A 410 -1.76 -0.50 9.40
C ASP A 410 -1.10 -1.71 8.74
N ARG A 411 -1.25 -1.78 7.45
CA ARG A 411 -0.57 -2.71 6.54
C ARG A 411 0.04 -1.88 5.41
N SER A 412 1.34 -1.63 5.50
CA SER A 412 2.08 -0.78 4.57
C SER A 412 1.93 -1.21 3.12
N ALA A 413 1.76 -2.51 2.86
CA ALA A 413 1.54 -3.06 1.54
C ALA A 413 0.11 -2.83 0.98
N ALA A 414 -0.86 -2.35 1.80
CA ALA A 414 -2.26 -2.26 1.36
C ALA A 414 -2.46 -1.31 0.16
N PRO A 415 -1.89 -0.09 0.12
CA PRO A 415 -2.05 0.80 -1.04
C PRO A 415 -1.48 0.20 -2.33
N GLU A 416 -0.31 -0.43 -2.25
CA GLU A 416 0.33 -1.07 -3.41
C GLU A 416 -0.51 -2.25 -3.91
N VAL A 417 -1.05 -3.08 -3.02
CA VAL A 417 -1.89 -4.21 -3.39
C VAL A 417 -3.21 -3.74 -4.01
N ARG A 418 -3.87 -2.71 -3.43
CA ARG A 418 -5.10 -2.12 -4.01
C ARG A 418 -4.84 -1.59 -5.41
N HIS A 419 -3.81 -0.79 -5.57
CA HIS A 419 -3.42 -0.25 -6.88
C HIS A 419 -3.12 -1.38 -7.87
N ARG A 420 -2.41 -2.43 -7.44
CA ARG A 420 -2.05 -3.55 -8.32
C ARG A 420 -3.25 -4.38 -8.74
N VAL A 421 -4.15 -4.71 -7.82
CA VAL A 421 -5.41 -5.42 -8.12
C VAL A 421 -6.21 -4.65 -9.15
N LEU A 422 -6.47 -3.36 -8.90
CA LEU A 422 -7.26 -2.53 -9.80
C LEU A 422 -6.57 -2.32 -11.17
N SER A 423 -5.23 -2.24 -11.20
CA SER A 423 -4.46 -2.17 -12.45
C SER A 423 -4.60 -3.45 -13.29
N LEU A 424 -4.67 -4.62 -12.65
CA LEU A 424 -4.96 -5.88 -13.33
C LEU A 424 -6.36 -5.86 -13.97
N LEU A 425 -7.36 -5.36 -13.25
CA LEU A 425 -8.71 -5.18 -13.79
C LEU A 425 -8.72 -4.17 -14.93
N ALA A 426 -7.97 -3.08 -14.82
CA ALA A 426 -7.85 -2.07 -15.87
C ALA A 426 -7.20 -2.61 -17.16
N GLY A 427 -6.37 -3.63 -17.06
CA GLY A 427 -5.79 -4.33 -18.20
C GLY A 427 -6.72 -5.27 -18.93
N LEU A 428 -7.88 -5.60 -18.35
CA LEU A 428 -8.89 -6.45 -18.99
C LEU A 428 -9.79 -5.65 -19.95
N PRO A 429 -10.44 -6.34 -20.88
CA PRO A 429 -11.50 -5.74 -21.69
C PRO A 429 -12.59 -5.13 -20.79
N GLN A 430 -13.18 -4.03 -21.26
CA GLN A 430 -14.23 -3.34 -20.50
C GLN A 430 -15.42 -4.27 -20.21
N GLY A 431 -15.83 -4.31 -18.96
CA GLY A 431 -16.92 -5.20 -18.50
C GLY A 431 -16.49 -6.64 -18.18
N ALA A 432 -15.23 -7.00 -18.38
CA ALA A 432 -14.73 -8.34 -18.04
C ALA A 432 -14.55 -8.51 -16.53
N VAL A 433 -14.99 -9.66 -16.02
CA VAL A 433 -14.92 -10.05 -14.61
C VAL A 433 -13.86 -11.15 -14.46
N PRO A 434 -12.75 -10.92 -13.78
CA PRO A 434 -11.76 -11.96 -13.55
C PRO A 434 -12.19 -12.91 -12.43
N SER A 435 -11.74 -14.15 -12.50
CA SER A 435 -11.76 -15.08 -11.36
C SER A 435 -10.87 -14.52 -10.24
N THR A 436 -11.37 -14.51 -9.01
CA THR A 436 -10.57 -14.12 -7.83
C THR A 436 -9.32 -14.97 -7.71
N ASP A 437 -9.43 -16.29 -7.93
CA ASP A 437 -8.28 -17.20 -7.83
C ASP A 437 -7.21 -16.87 -8.88
N SER A 438 -7.61 -16.47 -10.10
CA SER A 438 -6.64 -16.05 -11.13
C SER A 438 -5.95 -14.73 -10.78
N VAL A 439 -6.64 -13.78 -10.16
CA VAL A 439 -6.04 -12.53 -9.63
C VAL A 439 -5.03 -12.86 -8.54
N LEU A 440 -5.40 -13.73 -7.58
CA LEU A 440 -4.51 -14.15 -6.50
C LEU A 440 -3.28 -14.92 -7.03
N ALA A 441 -3.47 -15.82 -7.98
CA ALA A 441 -2.38 -16.55 -8.63
C ALA A 441 -1.42 -15.59 -9.34
N ARG A 442 -1.95 -14.57 -10.02
CA ARG A 442 -1.17 -13.52 -10.68
C ARG A 442 -0.35 -12.71 -9.67
N LEU A 443 -0.94 -12.27 -8.58
CA LEU A 443 -0.24 -11.50 -7.54
C LEU A 443 0.85 -12.33 -6.84
N ARG A 444 0.61 -13.62 -6.59
CA ARG A 444 1.62 -14.53 -6.04
C ARG A 444 2.77 -14.74 -7.02
N TRP A 445 2.51 -14.81 -8.31
CA TRP A 445 3.56 -14.88 -9.32
C TRP A 445 4.40 -13.59 -9.36
N GLU A 446 3.77 -12.42 -9.24
CA GLU A 446 4.46 -11.12 -9.23
C GLU A 446 5.29 -10.88 -7.96
N ARG A 447 4.82 -11.41 -6.83
CA ARG A 447 5.48 -11.34 -5.52
C ARG A 447 5.34 -12.67 -4.78
N PRO A 448 6.18 -13.66 -5.08
CA PRO A 448 6.09 -14.98 -4.46
C PRO A 448 6.36 -14.94 -2.97
N LEU A 449 5.60 -15.73 -2.22
CA LEU A 449 5.78 -15.92 -0.78
C LEU A 449 7.09 -16.66 -0.47
N ARG A 450 7.76 -16.28 0.60
CA ARG A 450 9.04 -16.87 1.04
C ARG A 450 8.99 -17.33 2.49
N GLY A 451 9.62 -18.47 2.75
CA GLY A 451 9.84 -19.00 4.09
C GLY A 451 8.59 -19.62 4.74
N PRO A 452 8.61 -19.80 6.07
CA PRO A 452 7.54 -20.48 6.82
C PRO A 452 6.22 -19.71 6.89
N GLN A 453 6.18 -18.49 6.38
CA GLN A 453 4.98 -17.63 6.30
C GLN A 453 4.07 -17.95 5.10
N GLN A 454 4.27 -19.08 4.41
CA GLN A 454 3.40 -19.49 3.29
C GLN A 454 1.93 -19.65 3.70
N ASP A 455 1.67 -19.93 4.99
CA ASP A 455 0.30 -20.05 5.53
C ASP A 455 -0.36 -18.70 5.85
N ASP A 456 0.41 -17.60 5.96
CA ASP A 456 -0.11 -16.24 6.21
C ASP A 456 0.06 -15.34 4.98
N ASP A 457 -0.70 -15.63 3.91
CA ASP A 457 -0.74 -14.83 2.70
C ASP A 457 -1.47 -13.50 2.95
N LEU A 458 -0.81 -12.56 3.62
CA LEU A 458 -1.37 -11.23 3.86
C LEU A 458 -1.70 -10.50 2.54
N ARG A 459 -0.86 -10.62 1.51
CA ARG A 459 -1.11 -9.97 0.20
C ARG A 459 -2.35 -10.54 -0.49
N GLY A 460 -2.53 -11.86 -0.44
CA GLY A 460 -3.74 -12.51 -0.95
C GLY A 460 -5.00 -12.07 -0.19
N ARG A 461 -4.93 -11.97 1.15
CA ARG A 461 -6.04 -11.43 1.96
C ARG A 461 -6.33 -9.96 1.61
N LEU A 462 -5.29 -9.11 1.49
CA LEU A 462 -5.45 -7.71 1.08
C LEU A 462 -6.11 -7.61 -0.30
N ALA A 463 -5.72 -8.47 -1.24
CA ALA A 463 -6.33 -8.49 -2.57
C ALA A 463 -7.81 -8.91 -2.53
N THR A 464 -8.15 -9.91 -1.74
CA THR A 464 -9.55 -10.35 -1.54
C THR A 464 -10.40 -9.23 -0.93
N TRP A 465 -9.89 -8.56 0.12
CA TRP A 465 -10.57 -7.41 0.69
C TRP A 465 -10.70 -6.27 -0.31
N THR A 466 -9.64 -5.98 -1.08
CA THR A 466 -9.67 -4.94 -2.12
C THR A 466 -10.79 -5.16 -3.13
N LEU A 467 -10.99 -6.39 -3.61
CA LEU A 467 -12.08 -6.71 -4.55
C LEU A 467 -13.45 -6.44 -3.95
N SER A 468 -13.66 -6.84 -2.69
CA SER A 468 -14.93 -6.64 -1.98
C SER A 468 -15.15 -5.16 -1.61
N GLU A 469 -14.11 -4.47 -1.14
CA GLU A 469 -14.15 -3.04 -0.79
C GLU A 469 -14.40 -2.16 -2.04
N ALA A 470 -13.76 -2.48 -3.17
CA ALA A 470 -13.96 -1.80 -4.45
C ALA A 470 -15.40 -1.89 -4.95
N GLU A 471 -16.05 -3.04 -4.76
CA GLU A 471 -17.46 -3.24 -5.10
C GLU A 471 -18.36 -2.42 -4.17
N MET A 472 -18.14 -2.48 -2.86
CA MET A 472 -18.91 -1.69 -1.88
C MET A 472 -18.77 -0.18 -2.10
N LEU A 473 -17.58 0.27 -2.50
CA LEU A 473 -17.30 1.69 -2.74
C LEU A 473 -17.76 2.15 -4.13
N GLY A 474 -18.15 1.23 -5.02
CA GLY A 474 -18.56 1.55 -6.38
C GLY A 474 -17.40 1.90 -7.31
N VAL A 475 -16.18 1.43 -7.03
CA VAL A 475 -15.05 1.47 -7.97
C VAL A 475 -15.21 0.38 -9.02
N THR A 476 -15.78 -0.76 -8.62
CA THR A 476 -16.22 -1.86 -9.51
C THR A 476 -17.73 -2.01 -9.46
N GLY A 477 -18.29 -2.60 -10.50
CA GLY A 477 -19.69 -3.02 -10.55
C GLY A 477 -19.80 -4.42 -11.12
N ARG A 478 -20.47 -5.33 -10.42
CA ARG A 478 -20.57 -6.76 -10.77
C ARG A 478 -19.20 -7.43 -10.97
N GLY A 479 -18.20 -7.02 -10.20
CA GLY A 479 -16.84 -7.56 -10.26
C GLY A 479 -15.97 -6.99 -11.40
N ALA A 480 -16.51 -6.13 -12.27
CA ALA A 480 -15.77 -5.48 -13.34
C ALA A 480 -15.42 -4.03 -12.98
N LEU A 481 -14.28 -3.53 -13.45
CA LEU A 481 -13.85 -2.15 -13.21
C LEU A 481 -14.74 -1.17 -13.99
N SER A 482 -15.31 -0.19 -13.28
CA SER A 482 -16.12 0.87 -13.88
C SER A 482 -15.27 1.90 -14.64
N GLU A 483 -15.90 2.71 -15.49
CA GLU A 483 -15.21 3.78 -16.23
C GLU A 483 -14.65 4.83 -15.26
N HIS A 484 -15.43 5.26 -14.28
CA HIS A 484 -14.95 6.19 -13.24
C HIS A 484 -13.89 5.55 -12.31
N GLY A 485 -13.98 4.24 -12.03
CA GLY A 485 -12.93 3.50 -11.32
C GLY A 485 -11.63 3.43 -12.13
N ARG A 486 -11.71 3.26 -13.44
CA ARG A 486 -10.56 3.33 -14.35
C ARG A 486 -9.91 4.73 -14.37
N ALA A 487 -10.73 5.78 -14.45
CA ALA A 487 -10.25 7.15 -14.39
C ALA A 487 -9.55 7.49 -13.08
N LEU A 488 -10.03 6.95 -11.95
CA LEU A 488 -9.43 7.13 -10.62
C LEU A 488 -7.98 6.60 -10.55
N LEU A 489 -7.64 5.62 -11.38
CA LEU A 489 -6.28 5.06 -11.50
C LEU A 489 -5.41 5.81 -12.52
N GLY A 490 -5.93 6.82 -13.20
CA GLY A 490 -5.25 7.46 -14.33
C GLY A 490 -5.07 6.53 -15.53
N ALA A 491 -5.81 5.41 -15.57
CA ALA A 491 -5.72 4.47 -16.67
C ALA A 491 -6.26 5.09 -17.96
N PRO A 492 -5.61 4.84 -19.11
CA PRO A 492 -6.10 5.34 -20.39
C PRO A 492 -7.49 4.78 -20.69
N ALA A 493 -8.28 5.53 -21.48
CA ALA A 493 -9.55 5.04 -21.97
C ALA A 493 -9.34 3.69 -22.70
N PRO A 494 -10.22 2.71 -22.47
CA PRO A 494 -10.08 1.42 -23.12
C PRO A 494 -10.19 1.57 -24.65
N ALA A 495 -9.38 0.81 -25.38
CA ALA A 495 -9.54 0.72 -26.83
C ALA A 495 -10.96 0.20 -27.14
N PRO A 496 -11.66 0.76 -28.15
CA PRO A 496 -12.98 0.29 -28.55
C PRO A 496 -12.93 -1.22 -28.82
N SER A 497 -13.90 -1.95 -28.23
CA SER A 497 -13.96 -3.40 -28.47
C SER A 497 -14.19 -3.66 -29.97
N PRO A 498 -13.65 -4.75 -30.54
CA PRO A 498 -13.89 -5.08 -31.97
C PRO A 498 -15.37 -5.09 -32.36
N ARG A 499 -16.27 -5.45 -31.45
CA ARG A 499 -17.73 -5.44 -31.68
C ARG A 499 -18.33 -4.03 -31.77
N SER A 500 -17.80 -3.06 -31.03
CA SER A 500 -18.27 -1.66 -31.14
C SER A 500 -17.74 -0.96 -32.38
N ALA A 501 -16.61 -1.43 -32.95
CA ALA A 501 -16.11 -0.96 -34.25
C ALA A 501 -16.91 -1.53 -35.42
N GLU A 502 -17.44 -2.76 -35.32
CA GLU A 502 -18.31 -3.38 -36.32
C GLU A 502 -19.72 -2.77 -36.33
N GLU A 503 -20.28 -2.39 -35.18
CA GLU A 503 -21.56 -1.65 -35.08
C GLU A 503 -21.46 -0.21 -35.60
N ALA A 504 -20.28 0.41 -35.54
CA ALA A 504 -20.03 1.75 -36.07
C ALA A 504 -19.73 1.75 -37.59
N SER A 505 -19.29 0.64 -38.15
CA SER A 505 -19.03 0.46 -39.58
C SER A 505 -20.01 -0.54 -40.18
N GLY A 506 -21.27 -0.16 -40.38
CA GLY A 506 -22.30 -1.02 -40.98
C GLY A 506 -21.90 -1.60 -42.33
N ALA A 507 -21.30 -2.80 -42.32
CA ALA A 507 -21.09 -3.63 -43.53
C ALA A 507 -20.99 -5.10 -43.11
N GLY A 508 -21.97 -5.89 -43.55
CA GLY A 508 -22.03 -7.31 -43.37
C GLY A 508 -20.95 -8.08 -44.14
N GLY A 509 -20.54 -9.20 -43.50
CA GLY A 509 -19.64 -10.18 -44.14
C GLY A 509 -19.47 -11.38 -43.22
N GLN A 510 -20.26 -12.43 -43.42
CA GLN A 510 -20.07 -13.75 -42.81
C GLN A 510 -18.87 -14.44 -43.41
N GLY A 511 -17.89 -14.87 -42.63
CA GLY A 511 -16.82 -15.78 -42.98
C GLY A 511 -16.46 -16.66 -41.78
N PRO A 512 -16.12 -17.95 -41.98
CA PRO A 512 -16.08 -18.93 -40.89
C PRO A 512 -14.76 -18.94 -40.14
N GLY A 513 -14.89 -18.97 -38.84
CA GLY A 513 -14.05 -19.68 -37.88
C GLY A 513 -12.53 -19.53 -37.98
N ASP A 514 -11.98 -18.41 -37.50
CA ASP A 514 -10.58 -18.35 -37.11
C ASP A 514 -10.50 -18.05 -35.59
N LYS A 515 -9.85 -18.97 -34.89
CA LYS A 515 -9.51 -18.76 -33.46
C LYS A 515 -8.56 -17.58 -33.39
N LEU A 516 -9.06 -16.46 -32.86
CA LEU A 516 -8.26 -15.28 -32.59
C LEU A 516 -7.02 -15.67 -31.79
N PRO A 517 -5.82 -15.20 -32.17
CA PRO A 517 -4.63 -15.39 -31.38
C PRO A 517 -4.82 -14.70 -30.03
N VAL A 518 -4.67 -15.45 -28.97
CA VAL A 518 -4.60 -14.91 -27.60
C VAL A 518 -3.34 -14.06 -27.54
N HIS A 519 -3.47 -12.77 -27.80
CA HIS A 519 -2.40 -11.83 -27.57
C HIS A 519 -2.15 -11.77 -26.05
N HIS A 520 -1.07 -12.41 -25.63
CA HIS A 520 -0.50 -12.24 -24.29
C HIS A 520 0.10 -10.83 -24.16
N HIS A 521 -0.71 -9.79 -24.32
CA HIS A 521 -0.34 -8.48 -23.84
C HIS A 521 -0.40 -8.55 -22.30
N VAL A 522 0.78 -8.74 -21.70
CA VAL A 522 0.97 -8.44 -20.27
C VAL A 522 0.75 -6.95 -20.12
N PRO A 523 -0.36 -6.49 -19.52
CA PRO A 523 -0.54 -5.06 -19.28
C PRO A 523 0.63 -4.61 -18.41
N LEU A 524 1.35 -3.59 -18.85
CA LEU A 524 2.34 -2.93 -18.01
C LEU A 524 1.61 -2.47 -16.75
N PRO A 525 2.16 -2.71 -15.54
CA PRO A 525 1.58 -2.19 -14.32
C PRO A 525 1.47 -0.67 -14.45
N LEU A 526 0.29 -0.13 -14.13
CA LEU A 526 0.13 1.31 -13.99
C LEU A 526 1.06 1.77 -12.87
N GLU A 527 1.83 2.83 -13.11
CA GLU A 527 2.65 3.43 -12.06
C GLU A 527 1.75 4.19 -11.06
N PRO A 528 2.10 4.20 -9.76
CA PRO A 528 1.39 5.02 -8.79
C PRO A 528 1.45 6.50 -9.19
N LEU A 529 0.29 7.16 -9.16
CA LEU A 529 0.18 8.56 -9.52
C LEU A 529 0.84 9.47 -8.49
N THR A 530 1.46 10.54 -8.95
CA THR A 530 1.88 11.64 -8.08
C THR A 530 0.65 12.32 -7.44
N PRO A 531 0.79 13.06 -6.33
CA PRO A 531 -0.35 13.75 -5.70
C PRO A 531 -1.12 14.68 -6.65
N ALA A 532 -0.44 15.35 -7.60
CA ALA A 532 -1.05 16.22 -8.59
C ALA A 532 -1.84 15.44 -9.66
N GLU A 533 -1.25 14.35 -10.16
CA GLU A 533 -1.91 13.44 -11.09
C GLU A 533 -3.11 12.76 -10.43
N GLN A 534 -3.00 12.39 -9.17
CA GLN A 534 -4.10 11.80 -8.41
C GLN A 534 -5.27 12.78 -8.22
N ALA A 535 -4.99 14.06 -7.97
CA ALA A 535 -6.04 15.09 -7.93
C ALA A 535 -6.76 15.21 -9.28
N THR A 536 -6.01 15.20 -10.38
CA THR A 536 -6.55 15.22 -11.74
C THR A 536 -7.38 13.96 -12.05
N ALA A 537 -6.90 12.79 -11.66
CA ALA A 537 -7.61 11.51 -11.82
C ALA A 537 -8.92 11.49 -11.02
N CYS A 538 -8.91 11.97 -9.78
CA CYS A 538 -10.11 12.14 -8.95
C CYS A 538 -11.15 13.05 -9.59
N ALA A 539 -10.73 14.21 -10.12
CA ALA A 539 -11.63 15.14 -10.82
C ALA A 539 -12.21 14.53 -12.11
N ALA A 540 -11.42 13.72 -12.84
CA ALA A 540 -11.88 12.98 -14.01
C ALA A 540 -12.90 11.90 -13.62
N ALA A 541 -12.64 11.13 -12.58
CA ALA A 541 -13.53 10.09 -12.05
C ALA A 541 -14.88 10.70 -11.59
N ALA A 542 -14.82 11.82 -10.86
CA ALA A 542 -16.03 12.54 -10.42
C ALA A 542 -16.89 13.01 -11.60
N ARG A 543 -16.26 13.54 -12.66
CA ARG A 543 -17.00 13.97 -13.87
C ARG A 543 -17.69 12.81 -14.59
N LEU A 544 -17.09 11.63 -14.62
CA LEU A 544 -17.68 10.42 -15.22
C LEU A 544 -18.81 9.85 -14.36
N LEU A 545 -18.68 9.91 -13.04
CA LEU A 545 -19.68 9.41 -12.11
C LEU A 545 -20.90 10.35 -12.01
N ALA A 546 -20.71 11.68 -12.07
CA ALA A 546 -21.75 12.67 -11.82
C ALA A 546 -23.07 12.43 -12.61
N PRO A 547 -23.05 12.16 -13.93
CA PRO A 547 -24.28 11.92 -14.69
C PRO A 547 -24.97 10.58 -14.37
N LEU A 548 -24.29 9.67 -13.66
CA LEU A 548 -24.82 8.36 -13.30
C LEU A 548 -25.48 8.35 -11.91
N LEU A 549 -25.20 9.36 -11.10
CA LEU A 549 -25.81 9.53 -9.80
C LEU A 549 -27.22 10.10 -9.93
N PRO A 550 -28.18 9.72 -9.05
CA PRO A 550 -29.51 10.28 -9.08
C PRO A 550 -29.46 11.78 -8.79
N GLU A 551 -30.20 12.55 -9.58
CA GLU A 551 -30.32 14.01 -9.35
C GLU A 551 -31.09 14.28 -8.06
N PRO A 552 -30.57 15.15 -7.18
CA PRO A 552 -31.28 15.52 -5.96
C PRO A 552 -32.58 16.26 -6.27
N LEU A 553 -33.69 15.76 -5.71
CA LEU A 553 -35.02 16.33 -5.85
C LEU A 553 -35.23 17.54 -4.95
N ASP A 554 -35.98 18.50 -5.41
CA ASP A 554 -36.39 19.71 -4.68
C ASP A 554 -37.79 19.58 -4.06
N HIS A 555 -38.39 18.40 -4.09
CA HIS A 555 -39.79 18.18 -3.68
C HIS A 555 -40.01 16.81 -3.04
N VAL A 556 -41.10 16.71 -2.30
CA VAL A 556 -41.65 15.48 -1.71
C VAL A 556 -43.12 15.33 -2.08
N LEU A 557 -43.69 14.17 -1.82
CA LEU A 557 -45.12 13.85 -1.95
C LEU A 557 -45.73 13.75 -0.55
N LEU A 558 -46.53 14.72 -0.14
CA LEU A 558 -47.25 14.65 1.13
C LEU A 558 -48.45 13.74 1.04
N GLN A 559 -48.73 12.95 2.09
CA GLN A 559 -49.86 12.05 2.18
C GLN A 559 -50.77 12.38 3.38
N ALA A 560 -52.05 12.01 3.29
CA ALA A 560 -53.04 12.33 4.32
C ALA A 560 -52.82 11.62 5.67
N ASP A 561 -52.01 10.59 5.70
CA ASP A 561 -51.64 9.81 6.87
C ASP A 561 -50.46 10.39 7.69
N LEU A 562 -50.15 11.66 7.46
CA LEU A 562 -49.04 12.39 8.08
C LEU A 562 -47.65 11.81 7.64
N THR A 563 -47.51 11.39 6.39
CA THR A 563 -46.23 11.01 5.82
C THR A 563 -45.84 11.90 4.65
N ALA A 564 -44.53 12.00 4.39
CA ALA A 564 -43.93 12.55 3.19
C ALA A 564 -43.09 11.48 2.49
N VAL A 565 -43.30 11.26 1.23
CA VAL A 565 -42.52 10.32 0.42
C VAL A 565 -41.57 11.11 -0.45
N ALA A 566 -40.26 10.84 -0.26
CA ALA A 566 -39.21 11.30 -1.16
C ALA A 566 -38.89 10.19 -2.16
N PRO A 567 -39.27 10.32 -3.46
CA PRO A 567 -39.05 9.26 -4.46
C PRO A 567 -37.60 9.13 -4.92
N GLY A 568 -36.69 9.91 -4.36
CA GLY A 568 -35.24 9.91 -4.62
C GLY A 568 -34.50 10.77 -3.61
N PRO A 569 -33.18 10.98 -3.79
CA PRO A 569 -32.39 11.82 -2.91
C PRO A 569 -32.92 13.26 -2.94
N LEU A 570 -32.99 13.89 -1.79
CA LEU A 570 -33.43 15.27 -1.67
C LEU A 570 -32.26 16.23 -1.75
N ARG A 571 -32.48 17.44 -2.25
CA ARG A 571 -31.54 18.54 -2.08
C ARG A 571 -31.30 18.78 -0.59
N ARG A 572 -30.04 19.05 -0.23
CA ARG A 572 -29.63 19.15 1.17
C ARG A 572 -30.48 20.09 2.03
N PRO A 573 -30.78 21.34 1.63
CA PRO A 573 -31.62 22.21 2.46
C PRO A 573 -33.00 21.59 2.74
N LEU A 574 -33.57 20.91 1.76
CA LEU A 574 -34.85 20.18 1.91
C LEU A 574 -34.71 18.98 2.82
N ALA A 575 -33.66 18.16 2.64
CA ALA A 575 -33.38 17.00 3.48
C ALA A 575 -33.13 17.39 4.94
N ASP A 576 -32.33 18.44 5.18
CA ASP A 576 -32.02 18.95 6.51
C ASP A 576 -33.27 19.43 7.21
N MET A 577 -34.13 20.20 6.53
CA MET A 577 -35.36 20.71 7.10
C MET A 577 -36.38 19.61 7.37
N LEU A 578 -36.51 18.62 6.46
CA LEU A 578 -37.34 17.45 6.70
C LEU A 578 -36.82 16.59 7.83
N GLY A 579 -35.52 16.45 7.99
CA GLY A 579 -34.90 15.71 9.09
C GLY A 579 -35.19 16.34 10.47
N VAL A 580 -35.43 17.64 10.52
CA VAL A 580 -35.88 18.33 11.73
C VAL A 580 -37.41 18.18 11.92
N LEU A 581 -38.18 18.35 10.84
CA LEU A 581 -39.65 18.43 10.86
C LEU A 581 -40.36 17.06 10.91
N ALA A 582 -39.69 15.99 10.48
CA ALA A 582 -40.27 14.66 10.41
C ALA A 582 -39.25 13.58 10.82
N ASP A 583 -39.73 12.41 11.19
CA ASP A 583 -38.91 11.26 11.50
C ASP A 583 -38.86 10.30 10.30
N VAL A 584 -37.67 9.71 10.03
CA VAL A 584 -37.57 8.71 8.96
C VAL A 584 -38.26 7.42 9.40
N GLU A 585 -39.31 7.02 8.70
CA GLU A 585 -40.09 5.81 8.99
C GLU A 585 -39.52 4.59 8.24
N SER A 586 -39.16 4.78 6.97
CA SER A 586 -38.56 3.72 6.16
C SER A 586 -37.60 4.26 5.10
N LYS A 587 -36.57 3.47 4.79
CA LYS A 587 -35.61 3.73 3.72
C LYS A 587 -35.67 2.58 2.72
N GLY A 588 -35.72 2.89 1.42
CA GLY A 588 -35.76 1.90 0.35
C GLY A 588 -35.63 2.59 -1.00
N GLY A 589 -36.41 2.15 -1.99
CA GLY A 589 -36.49 2.83 -3.28
C GLY A 589 -37.05 4.26 -3.20
N ALA A 590 -37.72 4.59 -2.10
CA ALA A 590 -38.14 5.92 -1.67
C ALA A 590 -37.94 6.03 -0.17
N THR A 591 -37.65 7.24 0.35
CA THR A 591 -37.59 7.51 1.79
C THR A 591 -38.95 8.01 2.25
N VAL A 592 -39.51 7.41 3.28
CA VAL A 592 -40.76 7.84 3.91
C VAL A 592 -40.44 8.54 5.21
N TYR A 593 -40.94 9.75 5.33
CA TYR A 593 -40.87 10.60 6.54
C TYR A 593 -42.22 10.65 7.20
N ARG A 594 -42.30 10.55 8.52
CA ARG A 594 -43.51 10.66 9.33
C ARG A 594 -43.50 11.92 10.18
N PHE A 595 -44.55 12.72 10.07
CA PHE A 595 -44.78 13.87 10.92
C PHE A 595 -45.45 13.42 12.21
N THR A 596 -44.85 13.82 13.34
CA THR A 596 -45.35 13.53 14.69
C THR A 596 -45.45 14.84 15.49
N PRO A 597 -46.23 14.89 16.60
CA PRO A 597 -46.21 16.05 17.46
C PRO A 597 -44.80 16.35 18.00
N GLY A 598 -43.98 15.29 18.21
CA GLY A 598 -42.60 15.44 18.67
C GLY A 598 -41.69 16.07 17.60
N SER A 599 -41.80 15.62 16.35
CA SER A 599 -40.96 16.14 15.24
C SER A 599 -41.37 17.60 14.89
N VAL A 600 -42.65 17.93 14.89
CA VAL A 600 -43.11 19.32 14.67
C VAL A 600 -42.63 20.22 15.84
N ARG A 601 -42.66 19.76 17.10
CA ARG A 601 -42.09 20.49 18.22
C ARG A 601 -40.59 20.72 18.03
N ARG A 602 -39.86 19.73 17.64
CA ARG A 602 -38.41 19.86 17.36
C ARG A 602 -38.11 20.95 16.29
N ALA A 603 -38.96 21.09 15.27
CA ALA A 603 -38.82 22.18 14.29
C ALA A 603 -39.13 23.57 14.86
N LEU A 604 -40.12 23.65 15.76
CA LEU A 604 -40.41 24.87 16.47
C LEU A 604 -39.31 25.22 17.49
N ASP A 605 -38.76 24.23 18.18
CA ASP A 605 -37.61 24.40 19.10
C ASP A 605 -36.35 24.85 18.36
N ALA A 606 -36.20 24.47 17.08
CA ALA A 606 -35.14 24.94 16.20
C ALA A 606 -35.42 26.34 15.64
N GLY A 607 -36.44 27.05 16.17
CA GLY A 607 -36.73 28.45 15.90
C GLY A 607 -37.59 28.72 14.66
N ARG A 608 -38.23 27.69 14.10
CA ARG A 608 -39.15 27.90 12.98
C ARG A 608 -40.54 28.32 13.49
N ALA A 609 -41.15 29.30 12.86
CA ALA A 609 -42.54 29.59 13.09
C ALA A 609 -43.47 28.62 12.35
N ALA A 610 -44.72 28.48 12.82
CA ALA A 610 -45.69 27.64 12.09
C ALA A 610 -45.90 28.10 10.64
N SER A 611 -45.90 29.43 10.42
CA SER A 611 -45.96 30.03 9.09
C SER A 611 -44.81 29.57 8.17
N ASP A 612 -43.61 29.44 8.71
CA ASP A 612 -42.44 29.00 7.95
C ASP A 612 -42.56 27.52 7.56
N LEU A 613 -43.08 26.68 8.48
CA LEU A 613 -43.33 25.27 8.22
C LEU A 613 -44.39 25.08 7.15
N HIS A 614 -45.48 25.87 7.20
CA HIS A 614 -46.52 25.83 6.16
C HIS A 614 -46.00 26.32 4.81
N ALA A 615 -45.24 27.41 4.76
CA ALA A 615 -44.62 27.94 3.54
C ALA A 615 -43.65 26.91 2.93
N PHE A 616 -42.76 26.32 3.77
CA PHE A 616 -41.85 25.30 3.35
C PHE A 616 -42.54 24.07 2.76
N LEU A 617 -43.58 23.54 3.40
CA LEU A 617 -44.34 22.41 2.88
C LEU A 617 -45.09 22.74 1.60
N ALA A 618 -45.64 23.95 1.47
CA ALA A 618 -46.32 24.40 0.25
C ALA A 618 -45.34 24.57 -0.93
N GLU A 619 -44.12 25.06 -0.68
CA GLU A 619 -43.07 25.24 -1.67
C GLU A 619 -42.50 23.90 -2.19
N HIS A 620 -42.23 22.96 -1.29
CA HIS A 620 -41.54 21.75 -1.61
C HIS A 620 -42.46 20.53 -1.79
N SER A 621 -43.78 20.66 -1.73
CA SER A 621 -44.69 19.53 -2.01
C SER A 621 -45.26 19.57 -3.42
N ARG A 622 -45.22 18.44 -4.11
CA ARG A 622 -45.90 18.22 -5.38
C ARG A 622 -47.37 17.89 -5.22
N THR A 623 -47.79 17.51 -4.00
CA THR A 623 -49.17 17.25 -3.64
C THR A 623 -49.71 18.37 -2.76
N PRO A 624 -51.00 18.66 -2.75
CA PRO A 624 -51.58 19.64 -1.81
C PRO A 624 -51.24 19.24 -0.36
N VAL A 625 -50.90 20.24 0.48
CA VAL A 625 -50.62 20.00 1.92
C VAL A 625 -51.90 19.42 2.57
N PRO A 626 -51.83 18.22 3.15
CA PRO A 626 -52.99 17.58 3.76
C PRO A 626 -53.50 18.34 4.97
N GLN A 627 -54.82 18.49 5.09
CA GLN A 627 -55.43 19.20 6.21
C GLN A 627 -55.04 18.62 7.60
N PRO A 628 -54.92 17.28 7.80
CA PRO A 628 -54.42 16.74 9.08
C PRO A 628 -53.02 17.24 9.47
N LEU A 629 -52.12 17.45 8.48
CA LEU A 629 -50.76 17.96 8.75
C LEU A 629 -50.80 19.44 9.13
N THR A 630 -51.64 20.26 8.46
CA THR A 630 -51.86 21.65 8.83
C THR A 630 -52.35 21.75 10.28
N TYR A 631 -53.37 20.96 10.65
CA TYR A 631 -53.88 20.95 12.02
C TYR A 631 -52.82 20.50 13.04
N LEU A 632 -52.01 19.50 12.70
CA LEU A 632 -50.93 19.04 13.60
C LEU A 632 -49.93 20.18 13.87
N ILE A 633 -49.48 20.90 12.86
CA ILE A 633 -48.53 22.03 12.98
C ILE A 633 -49.14 23.12 13.86
N ASP A 634 -50.39 23.51 13.57
CA ASP A 634 -51.05 24.59 14.29
C ASP A 634 -51.37 24.24 15.73
N ASP A 635 -51.72 22.96 16.04
CA ASP A 635 -52.00 22.52 17.39
C ASP A 635 -50.72 22.48 18.25
N VAL A 636 -49.60 21.96 17.67
CA VAL A 636 -48.29 21.92 18.37
C VAL A 636 -47.80 23.34 18.57
N ALA A 637 -47.90 24.24 17.55
CA ALA A 637 -47.47 25.64 17.64
C ALA A 637 -48.22 26.40 18.72
N ARG A 638 -49.54 26.19 18.87
CA ARG A 638 -50.35 26.84 19.96
C ARG A 638 -49.91 26.40 21.34
N ARG A 639 -49.32 25.24 21.46
CA ARG A 639 -48.82 24.68 22.77
C ARG A 639 -47.33 24.96 22.96
N HIS A 640 -46.62 25.37 21.91
CA HIS A 640 -45.20 25.69 21.94
C HIS A 640 -44.98 26.97 22.73
N GLY A 641 -44.15 26.91 23.78
CA GLY A 641 -43.87 28.04 24.66
C GLY A 641 -43.21 29.23 24.00
N HIS A 642 -43.59 30.43 24.38
CA HIS A 642 -43.02 31.69 23.94
C HIS A 642 -41.69 32.03 24.64
N LEU A 643 -40.96 31.01 25.13
CA LEU A 643 -39.68 31.21 25.81
C LEU A 643 -38.55 31.36 24.80
N ARG A 644 -37.74 32.39 24.95
CA ARG A 644 -36.54 32.63 24.17
C ARG A 644 -35.36 32.85 25.09
N VAL A 645 -34.23 32.15 24.76
CA VAL A 645 -32.97 32.24 25.52
C VAL A 645 -31.95 32.89 24.61
N GLY A 646 -31.37 33.99 25.03
CA GLY A 646 -30.35 34.72 24.26
C GLY A 646 -29.04 34.83 25.02
N ALA A 647 -27.97 34.98 24.29
CA ALA A 647 -26.65 35.16 24.86
C ALA A 647 -26.42 36.60 25.28
N ALA A 648 -25.92 36.81 26.49
CA ALA A 648 -25.31 38.08 26.74
C ALA A 648 -24.74 38.24 28.12
N SER A 649 -24.81 37.70 28.97
CA SER A 649 -25.19 36.92 30.10
C SER A 649 -26.50 36.31 29.65
N ALA A 650 -26.86 35.14 29.75
CA ALA A 650 -28.06 34.56 29.19
C ALA A 650 -29.35 35.18 29.79
N TYR A 651 -30.39 35.32 28.99
CA TYR A 651 -31.70 35.80 29.41
C TYR A 651 -32.82 34.90 28.88
N VAL A 652 -33.94 34.92 29.55
CA VAL A 652 -35.20 34.29 29.12
C VAL A 652 -36.22 35.39 28.89
N ARG A 653 -36.77 35.49 27.66
CA ARG A 653 -37.85 36.39 27.33
C ARG A 653 -39.12 35.60 27.07
N CYS A 654 -40.23 36.02 27.67
CA CYS A 654 -41.53 35.42 27.45
C CYS A 654 -42.62 36.47 27.56
N ASP A 655 -43.57 36.49 26.65
CA ASP A 655 -44.71 37.44 26.68
C ASP A 655 -45.78 37.02 27.67
N ASP A 656 -45.70 35.77 28.23
CA ASP A 656 -46.55 35.28 29.29
C ASP A 656 -45.84 35.40 30.66
N ASP A 657 -46.28 36.40 31.44
CA ASP A 657 -45.76 36.68 32.80
C ASP A 657 -46.06 35.53 33.78
N ALA A 658 -47.19 34.82 33.61
CA ALA A 658 -47.55 33.69 34.46
C ALA A 658 -46.56 32.51 34.28
N LEU A 659 -46.12 32.25 33.08
CA LEU A 659 -45.12 31.21 32.76
C LEU A 659 -43.75 31.52 33.38
N LEU A 660 -43.32 32.79 33.34
CA LEU A 660 -42.08 33.20 33.99
C LEU A 660 -42.13 33.09 35.54
N ASN A 661 -43.32 33.34 36.13
CA ASN A 661 -43.53 33.11 37.57
C ASN A 661 -43.45 31.63 37.95
N GLU A 662 -44.02 30.75 37.10
CA GLU A 662 -43.95 29.30 37.29
C GLU A 662 -42.50 28.81 37.23
N ILE A 663 -41.70 29.25 36.23
CA ILE A 663 -40.28 28.92 36.16
C ILE A 663 -39.50 29.38 37.39
N MET A 664 -39.76 30.59 37.91
CA MET A 664 -39.10 31.08 39.12
C MET A 664 -39.52 30.35 40.37
N ALA A 665 -40.73 29.83 40.42
CA ALA A 665 -41.26 29.07 41.56
C ALA A 665 -40.81 27.57 41.56
N ASP A 666 -40.35 27.05 40.43
CA ASP A 666 -39.87 25.68 40.32
C ASP A 666 -38.54 25.52 41.05
N LYS A 667 -38.46 24.55 42.02
CA LYS A 667 -37.25 24.28 42.80
C LYS A 667 -36.05 23.89 41.92
N ARG A 668 -36.27 23.32 40.73
CA ARG A 668 -35.25 22.92 39.76
C ARG A 668 -34.55 24.13 39.11
N SER A 669 -35.23 25.30 39.08
CA SER A 669 -34.66 26.53 38.58
C SER A 669 -33.61 27.17 39.52
N ALA A 670 -33.52 26.74 40.75
CA ALA A 670 -32.60 27.29 41.73
C ALA A 670 -31.12 27.22 41.31
N GLY A 671 -30.73 26.14 40.59
CA GLY A 671 -29.39 25.99 40.04
C GLY A 671 -29.04 26.96 38.91
N LEU A 672 -30.05 27.49 38.23
CA LEU A 672 -29.90 28.46 37.15
C LEU A 672 -29.77 29.91 37.63
N ARG A 673 -30.01 30.20 38.93
CA ARG A 673 -29.90 31.53 39.52
C ARG A 673 -30.64 32.60 38.72
N LEU A 674 -31.87 32.31 38.30
CA LEU A 674 -32.70 33.21 37.51
C LEU A 674 -33.07 34.46 38.32
N ARG A 675 -32.95 35.63 37.69
CA ARG A 675 -33.36 36.92 38.23
C ARG A 675 -34.29 37.61 37.27
N ARG A 676 -35.46 38.04 37.71
CA ARG A 676 -36.38 38.80 36.86
C ARG A 676 -35.80 40.20 36.60
N LEU A 677 -35.69 40.58 35.34
CA LEU A 677 -35.28 41.92 34.86
C LEU A 677 -36.45 42.77 34.48
N ALA A 678 -37.47 42.18 33.92
CA ALA A 678 -38.74 42.85 33.48
C ALA A 678 -39.90 41.84 33.62
N PRO A 679 -41.15 42.25 33.53
CA PRO A 679 -42.29 41.35 33.55
C PRO A 679 -42.12 40.18 32.54
N THR A 680 -41.53 40.47 31.42
CA THR A 680 -41.34 39.50 30.31
C THR A 680 -39.92 38.97 30.18
N VAL A 681 -38.95 39.27 31.10
CA VAL A 681 -37.54 38.91 31.00
C VAL A 681 -36.95 38.40 32.32
N LEU A 682 -36.35 37.21 32.25
CA LEU A 682 -35.47 36.67 33.31
C LEU A 682 -34.02 36.65 32.81
N ALA A 683 -33.06 36.99 33.66
CA ALA A 683 -31.63 36.90 33.38
C ALA A 683 -30.95 35.88 34.29
N THR A 684 -29.87 35.30 33.79
CA THR A 684 -29.02 34.37 34.56
C THR A 684 -27.53 34.60 34.29
N GLN A 685 -26.71 34.12 35.20
CA GLN A 685 -25.27 34.01 35.04
C GLN A 685 -24.82 32.65 34.38
N ALA A 686 -25.75 31.72 34.21
CA ALA A 686 -25.48 30.49 33.50
C ALA A 686 -25.25 30.76 31.98
N ASP A 687 -24.41 29.99 31.34
CA ASP A 687 -24.26 30.06 29.88
C ASP A 687 -25.57 29.67 29.16
N PRO A 688 -25.75 30.09 27.90
CA PRO A 688 -27.00 29.87 27.20
C PRO A 688 -27.34 28.37 27.03
N ALA A 689 -26.35 27.46 26.86
CA ALA A 689 -26.60 26.03 26.73
C ALA A 689 -27.12 25.44 28.03
N THR A 690 -26.46 25.72 29.14
CA THR A 690 -26.91 25.30 30.52
C THR A 690 -28.31 25.82 30.83
N LEU A 691 -28.63 27.05 30.40
CA LEU A 691 -29.96 27.63 30.61
C LEU A 691 -31.03 26.90 29.77
N LEU A 692 -30.73 26.63 28.50
CA LEU A 692 -31.63 25.91 27.58
C LEU A 692 -31.92 24.50 28.11
N ASP A 693 -30.90 23.78 28.54
CA ASP A 693 -31.03 22.40 29.06
C ASP A 693 -31.78 22.37 30.38
N GLY A 694 -31.52 23.33 31.26
CA GLY A 694 -32.25 23.48 32.51
C GLY A 694 -33.75 23.72 32.32
N LEU A 695 -34.09 24.60 31.35
CA LEU A 695 -35.50 24.88 31.01
C LEU A 695 -36.16 23.66 30.35
N ARG A 696 -35.46 22.94 29.48
CA ARG A 696 -35.94 21.69 28.87
C ARG A 696 -36.17 20.58 29.90
N ALA A 697 -35.26 20.43 30.85
CA ALA A 697 -35.41 19.47 31.96
C ALA A 697 -36.59 19.76 32.85
N MET A 698 -37.01 21.00 32.93
CA MET A 698 -38.22 21.41 33.64
C MET A 698 -39.51 21.21 32.84
N GLY A 699 -39.40 20.87 31.51
CA GLY A 699 -40.52 20.57 30.63
C GLY A 699 -40.96 21.76 29.76
N TYR A 700 -40.14 22.82 29.69
CA TYR A 700 -40.39 23.97 28.83
C TYR A 700 -39.71 23.74 27.46
N ALA A 701 -40.07 24.49 26.47
CA ALA A 701 -39.54 24.44 25.10
C ALA A 701 -38.94 25.81 24.68
N PRO A 702 -37.76 26.18 25.22
CA PRO A 702 -37.12 27.44 24.87
C PRO A 702 -36.49 27.41 23.50
N ALA A 703 -36.54 28.52 22.74
CA ALA A 703 -35.76 28.76 21.52
C ALA A 703 -34.57 29.68 21.83
N ALA A 704 -33.41 29.45 21.20
CA ALA A 704 -32.24 30.32 21.29
C ALA A 704 -32.43 31.57 20.44
N GLU A 705 -31.96 32.72 20.90
CA GLU A 705 -32.07 34.01 20.23
C GLU A 705 -30.66 34.62 20.07
N SER A 706 -30.38 35.24 18.89
CA SER A 706 -29.13 35.96 18.65
C SER A 706 -29.14 37.34 19.34
N ALA A 707 -27.99 38.02 19.35
CA ALA A 707 -27.87 39.38 19.89
C ALA A 707 -28.74 40.40 19.13
N GLU A 708 -29.07 40.11 17.90
CA GLU A 708 -29.91 40.89 17.01
C GLU A 708 -31.41 40.62 17.15
N GLY A 709 -31.75 39.57 17.98
CA GLY A 709 -33.14 39.18 18.23
C GLY A 709 -33.67 38.12 17.23
N ASP A 710 -32.83 37.64 16.32
CA ASP A 710 -33.18 36.55 15.42
C ASP A 710 -33.02 35.22 16.13
N VAL A 711 -33.89 34.26 15.84
CA VAL A 711 -33.81 32.95 16.41
C VAL A 711 -32.59 32.20 15.80
N LEU A 712 -31.62 31.89 16.65
CA LEU A 712 -30.47 31.09 16.26
C LEU A 712 -30.91 29.68 15.89
N ILE A 713 -30.77 29.33 14.61
CA ILE A 713 -30.80 27.93 14.17
C ILE A 713 -29.41 27.37 14.46
N THR A 714 -29.11 27.09 15.70
CA THR A 714 -28.06 26.17 16.01
C THR A 714 -28.63 24.80 15.69
N ARG A 715 -27.95 23.99 14.83
CA ARG A 715 -28.04 22.54 14.97
C ARG A 715 -27.66 22.31 16.43
N ALA A 716 -28.67 22.19 17.27
CA ALA A 716 -28.45 21.88 18.66
C ALA A 716 -27.60 20.60 18.67
N ASP A 717 -26.45 20.68 19.28
CA ASP A 717 -25.63 19.58 19.76
C ASP A 717 -24.83 18.75 18.75
N ALA A 718 -24.54 19.25 17.52
CA ALA A 718 -23.55 18.58 16.68
C ALA A 718 -22.14 18.71 17.33
N HIS A 719 -21.69 17.64 17.98
CA HIS A 719 -20.35 17.59 18.55
C HIS A 719 -19.31 17.47 17.44
N ARG A 720 -18.36 18.40 17.39
CA ARG A 720 -17.24 18.37 16.43
C ARG A 720 -15.92 18.29 17.17
N THR A 721 -14.99 17.51 16.62
CA THR A 721 -13.61 17.50 17.11
C THR A 721 -12.94 18.84 16.79
N PRO A 722 -11.84 19.19 17.47
CA PRO A 722 -10.91 20.19 16.95
C PRO A 722 -10.47 19.80 15.54
N PRO A 723 -10.01 20.76 14.69
CA PRO A 723 -9.47 20.42 13.36
C PRO A 723 -8.41 19.32 13.46
N ARG A 724 -8.60 18.21 12.73
CA ARG A 724 -7.71 17.06 12.72
C ARG A 724 -7.33 16.73 11.28
N SER A 725 -6.07 16.39 11.06
CA SER A 725 -5.63 15.82 9.78
C SER A 725 -6.04 14.35 9.69
N ALA A 726 -6.26 13.87 8.47
CA ALA A 726 -6.38 12.45 8.20
C ALA A 726 -5.14 11.69 8.68
N PRO A 727 -5.27 10.40 9.07
CA PRO A 727 -4.11 9.60 9.47
C PRO A 727 -3.14 9.48 8.30
N GLU A 728 -1.84 9.69 8.58
CA GLU A 728 -0.80 9.53 7.57
C GLU A 728 -0.58 8.05 7.25
N PRO A 729 -0.51 7.67 5.96
CA PRO A 729 -0.17 6.32 5.57
C PRO A 729 1.22 5.92 6.03
N VAL A 730 1.36 4.70 6.56
CA VAL A 730 2.66 4.15 6.98
C VAL A 730 3.42 3.66 5.75
N PRO A 731 4.61 4.22 5.44
CA PRO A 731 5.33 3.85 4.22
C PRO A 731 5.82 2.40 4.27
N ASP A 732 5.79 1.70 3.13
CA ASP A 732 6.36 0.37 2.96
C ASP A 732 7.86 0.46 2.65
N GLY A 733 8.64 0.67 3.69
CA GLY A 733 10.09 0.89 3.59
C GLY A 733 10.49 2.35 3.32
N PRO A 734 11.73 2.58 2.86
CA PRO A 734 12.21 3.91 2.53
C PRO A 734 11.38 4.55 1.43
N PRO A 735 11.09 5.86 1.49
CA PRO A 735 10.30 6.55 0.48
C PRO A 735 10.97 6.44 -0.89
N THR A 736 10.17 6.29 -1.93
CA THR A 736 10.67 6.28 -3.31
C THR A 736 11.25 7.66 -3.64
N PRO A 737 12.52 7.76 -4.04
CA PRO A 737 13.16 9.03 -4.31
C PRO A 737 12.58 9.69 -5.56
N ASP A 738 12.34 10.98 -5.51
CA ASP A 738 11.96 11.76 -6.68
C ASP A 738 13.16 11.94 -7.65
N ALA A 739 12.88 12.45 -8.85
CA ALA A 739 13.91 12.63 -9.88
C ALA A 739 15.04 13.59 -9.45
N THR A 740 14.72 14.60 -8.63
CA THR A 740 15.67 15.58 -8.14
C THR A 740 16.62 14.97 -7.13
N LEU A 741 16.09 14.21 -6.17
CA LEU A 741 16.89 13.50 -5.17
C LEU A 741 17.76 12.42 -5.84
N LEU A 742 17.22 11.67 -6.81
CA LEU A 742 17.99 10.68 -7.57
C LEU A 742 19.16 11.33 -8.32
N ALA A 743 18.91 12.41 -9.05
CA ALA A 743 19.96 13.12 -9.77
C ALA A 743 21.03 13.69 -8.83
N ALA A 744 20.62 14.22 -7.68
CA ALA A 744 21.55 14.71 -6.67
C ALA A 744 22.38 13.58 -6.04
N ALA A 745 21.75 12.47 -5.69
CA ALA A 745 22.40 11.29 -5.13
C ALA A 745 23.44 10.70 -6.10
N ILE A 746 23.08 10.53 -7.39
CA ILE A 746 23.98 9.98 -8.41
C ILE A 746 25.18 10.89 -8.60
N ARG A 747 24.98 12.22 -8.69
CA ARG A 747 26.09 13.17 -8.78
C ARG A 747 27.03 13.08 -7.58
N ALA A 748 26.47 13.01 -6.37
CA ALA A 748 27.26 12.87 -5.14
C ALA A 748 28.08 11.57 -5.13
N ILE A 749 27.45 10.44 -5.45
CA ILE A 749 28.09 9.12 -5.52
C ILE A 749 29.21 9.12 -6.57
N ARG A 750 28.97 9.68 -7.78
CA ARG A 750 29.99 9.79 -8.85
C ARG A 750 31.16 10.69 -8.46
N ALA A 751 30.88 11.83 -7.83
CA ALA A 751 31.93 12.72 -7.36
C ALA A 751 32.81 12.04 -6.31
N GLY A 752 32.20 11.35 -5.32
CA GLY A 752 32.91 10.58 -4.33
C GLY A 752 33.72 9.41 -4.90
N ASP A 753 33.17 8.72 -5.88
CA ASP A 753 33.88 7.62 -6.54
C ASP A 753 35.14 8.15 -7.31
N ARG A 754 35.02 9.28 -8.02
CA ARG A 754 36.17 9.95 -8.64
C ARG A 754 37.20 10.32 -7.59
N ALA A 755 36.78 10.93 -6.48
CA ALA A 755 37.69 11.31 -5.40
C ALA A 755 38.42 10.11 -4.75
N SER A 756 37.71 8.97 -4.61
CA SER A 756 38.26 7.75 -3.97
C SER A 756 39.14 6.93 -4.92
N THR A 757 38.90 7.00 -6.24
CA THR A 757 39.64 6.20 -7.25
C THR A 757 40.80 6.95 -7.88
N THR A 758 40.86 8.30 -7.79
CA THR A 758 41.98 9.08 -8.28
C THR A 758 43.25 8.75 -7.46
N PRO A 759 44.36 8.34 -8.10
CA PRO A 759 45.60 8.09 -7.40
C PRO A 759 46.00 9.32 -6.59
N ARG A 760 46.16 9.17 -5.26
CA ARG A 760 46.76 10.25 -4.44
C ARG A 760 48.12 10.56 -5.04
N LYS A 761 48.30 11.69 -5.73
CA LYS A 761 49.60 12.25 -5.94
C LYS A 761 50.20 12.39 -4.53
N GLN A 762 51.26 11.64 -4.22
CA GLN A 762 52.03 11.93 -3.04
C GLN A 762 52.36 13.43 -3.10
N PRO A 763 51.94 14.22 -2.09
CA PRO A 763 52.32 15.62 -2.10
C PRO A 763 53.85 15.65 -2.21
N PRO A 764 54.43 16.50 -3.07
CA PRO A 764 55.86 16.78 -2.97
C PRO A 764 56.07 17.16 -1.52
N SER A 765 57.01 16.50 -0.85
CA SER A 765 57.38 16.72 0.55
C SER A 765 57.88 18.17 0.78
N ALA A 766 56.93 19.08 0.89
CA ALA A 766 57.09 20.45 1.39
C ALA A 766 55.68 20.86 1.80
N GLY A 767 55.46 21.13 3.08
CA GLY A 767 54.16 21.50 3.66
C GLY A 767 53.49 22.65 2.88
N GLY A 768 52.54 22.29 2.05
CA GLY A 768 51.68 23.24 1.36
C GLY A 768 50.38 23.31 2.11
N ASP A 769 50.17 24.36 2.91
CA ASP A 769 48.85 24.77 3.38
C ASP A 769 47.95 25.00 2.15
N LEU A 770 46.69 24.55 2.23
CA LEU A 770 45.68 24.93 1.26
C LEU A 770 45.72 26.45 1.04
N PRO A 771 45.70 26.93 -0.21
CA PRO A 771 45.76 28.37 -0.45
C PRO A 771 44.57 29.04 0.24
N ARG A 772 44.83 30.06 1.04
CA ARG A 772 43.77 30.85 1.66
C ARG A 772 43.04 31.60 0.55
N THR A 773 41.78 31.27 0.36
CA THR A 773 40.91 31.92 -0.62
C THR A 773 40.05 33.00 0.05
N SER A 774 39.76 34.07 -0.69
CA SER A 774 38.84 35.09 -0.21
C SER A 774 37.39 34.51 -0.09
N SER A 775 36.57 35.10 0.77
CA SER A 775 35.18 34.64 0.93
C SER A 775 34.39 34.65 -0.38
N ALA A 776 34.70 35.58 -1.31
CA ALA A 776 34.07 35.66 -2.62
C ALA A 776 34.51 34.50 -3.54
N GLU A 777 35.81 34.18 -3.55
CA GLU A 777 36.36 33.05 -4.30
C GLU A 777 35.83 31.71 -3.73
N THR A 778 35.81 31.57 -2.41
CA THR A 778 35.25 30.39 -1.74
C THR A 778 33.77 30.17 -2.14
N LEU A 779 33.00 31.26 -2.12
CA LEU A 779 31.58 31.18 -2.51
C LEU A 779 31.44 30.82 -4.00
N ALA A 780 32.20 31.44 -4.89
CA ALA A 780 32.16 31.19 -6.32
C ALA A 780 32.56 29.73 -6.66
N THR A 781 33.63 29.22 -6.06
CA THR A 781 34.07 27.84 -6.26
C THR A 781 33.07 26.84 -5.70
N MET A 782 32.44 27.10 -4.53
CA MET A 782 31.39 26.24 -3.96
C MET A 782 30.12 26.23 -4.82
N GLN A 783 29.75 27.38 -5.39
CA GLN A 783 28.59 27.45 -6.30
C GLN A 783 28.86 26.73 -7.63
N ALA A 784 30.07 26.92 -8.18
CA ALA A 784 30.49 26.19 -9.39
C ALA A 784 30.47 24.67 -9.13
N ALA A 785 31.10 24.22 -8.05
CA ALA A 785 31.15 22.82 -7.68
C ALA A 785 29.76 22.23 -7.41
N ALA A 786 28.83 22.99 -6.82
CA ALA A 786 27.45 22.58 -6.64
C ALA A 786 26.68 22.45 -7.97
N LEU A 787 27.03 23.29 -8.97
CA LEU A 787 26.43 23.24 -10.32
C LEU A 787 27.03 22.12 -11.18
N THR A 788 28.35 21.91 -11.11
CA THR A 788 29.07 20.89 -11.88
C THR A 788 28.97 19.50 -11.22
N GLY A 789 28.66 19.46 -9.92
CA GLY A 789 28.63 18.23 -9.13
C GLY A 789 30.03 17.72 -8.78
N GLU A 790 31.05 18.59 -8.80
CA GLU A 790 32.42 18.24 -8.50
C GLU A 790 32.71 18.32 -6.99
N ALA A 791 33.60 17.43 -6.51
CA ALA A 791 34.07 17.49 -5.15
C ALA A 791 35.26 18.49 -5.04
N VAL A 792 35.34 19.16 -3.91
CA VAL A 792 36.39 20.14 -3.61
C VAL A 792 37.06 19.84 -2.29
N TRP A 793 38.36 20.18 -2.20
CA TRP A 793 39.12 20.24 -0.95
C TRP A 793 38.81 21.53 -0.20
N ILE A 794 38.47 21.41 1.09
CA ILE A 794 38.29 22.57 1.95
C ILE A 794 39.21 22.51 3.17
N GLY A 795 39.74 23.66 3.58
CA GLY A 795 40.23 23.89 4.93
C GLY A 795 39.07 24.35 5.80
N TYR A 796 38.76 23.66 6.88
CA TYR A 796 37.66 23.98 7.78
C TYR A 796 38.13 24.12 9.23
N VAL A 797 37.68 25.17 9.92
CA VAL A 797 37.93 25.39 11.35
C VAL A 797 36.61 25.12 12.12
N ASN A 798 36.63 24.15 13.04
CA ASN A 798 35.44 23.79 13.84
C ASN A 798 35.14 24.85 14.93
N ALA A 799 34.10 24.61 15.73
CA ALA A 799 33.70 25.54 16.79
C ALA A 799 34.76 25.68 17.90
N GLU A 800 35.58 24.64 18.10
CA GLU A 800 36.68 24.59 19.08
C GLU A 800 38.01 25.19 18.55
N GLY A 801 38.03 25.72 17.31
CA GLY A 801 39.19 26.30 16.71
C GLY A 801 40.19 25.32 16.07
N SER A 802 39.87 24.02 16.02
CA SER A 802 40.69 23.01 15.37
C SER A 802 40.55 23.07 13.85
N ALA A 803 41.69 23.19 13.14
CA ALA A 803 41.72 23.18 11.68
C ALA A 803 41.76 21.74 11.16
N SER A 804 40.96 21.44 10.14
CA SER A 804 40.93 20.15 9.43
C SER A 804 40.80 20.36 7.94
N GLN A 805 41.37 19.45 7.15
CA GLN A 805 41.13 19.39 5.70
C GLN A 805 40.09 18.34 5.41
N ARG A 806 39.14 18.66 4.50
CA ARG A 806 38.03 17.81 4.14
C ARG A 806 37.79 17.82 2.65
N VAL A 807 37.33 16.70 2.14
CA VAL A 807 36.81 16.59 0.77
C VAL A 807 35.28 16.60 0.89
N ILE A 808 34.66 17.58 0.25
CA ILE A 808 33.21 17.73 0.26
C ILE A 808 32.68 17.84 -1.16
N ALA A 809 31.48 17.24 -1.41
CA ALA A 809 30.72 17.49 -2.63
C ALA A 809 29.56 18.44 -2.29
N PRO A 810 29.65 19.71 -2.72
CA PRO A 810 28.61 20.69 -2.45
C PRO A 810 27.31 20.32 -3.14
N ILE A 811 26.20 20.33 -2.38
CA ILE A 811 24.84 20.03 -2.87
C ILE A 811 24.07 21.35 -3.06
N ARG A 812 24.22 22.26 -2.08
CA ARG A 812 23.49 23.54 -2.05
C ARG A 812 24.29 24.60 -1.30
N VAL A 813 24.28 25.81 -1.83
CA VAL A 813 24.93 26.97 -1.21
C VAL A 813 23.93 28.08 -1.02
N GLU A 814 23.51 28.34 0.22
CA GLU A 814 22.48 29.33 0.58
C GLU A 814 22.74 29.94 1.95
N GLY A 815 22.38 31.23 2.13
CA GLY A 815 22.40 31.91 3.44
C GLY A 815 23.71 31.94 4.16
N GLY A 816 24.85 31.87 3.44
CA GLY A 816 26.19 31.83 4.07
C GLY A 816 26.62 30.45 4.55
N PHE A 817 25.90 29.40 4.15
CA PHE A 817 26.18 28.00 4.44
C PHE A 817 26.32 27.20 3.15
N VAL A 818 27.14 26.14 3.19
CA VAL A 818 27.16 25.09 2.17
C VAL A 818 26.70 23.77 2.78
N THR A 819 25.66 23.20 2.24
CA THR A 819 25.26 21.81 2.52
C THR A 819 25.99 20.95 1.52
N ALA A 820 26.80 20.02 2.02
CA ALA A 820 27.65 19.18 1.20
C ALA A 820 27.74 17.78 1.80
N TYR A 821 28.01 16.82 0.95
CA TYR A 821 28.40 15.50 1.39
C TYR A 821 29.89 15.52 1.79
N ASP A 822 30.20 15.22 3.05
CA ASP A 822 31.58 15.15 3.58
C ASP A 822 32.12 13.72 3.40
N HIS A 823 32.99 13.55 2.41
CA HIS A 823 33.67 12.28 2.13
C HIS A 823 34.60 11.81 3.25
N THR A 824 34.97 12.69 4.17
CA THR A 824 35.83 12.36 5.31
C THR A 824 35.03 11.82 6.49
N ALA A 825 33.79 12.32 6.65
CA ALA A 825 32.92 11.97 7.76
C ALA A 825 31.82 10.98 7.36
N ASP A 826 31.64 10.69 6.06
CA ASP A 826 30.67 9.79 5.48
C ASP A 826 29.19 10.20 5.74
N GLU A 827 28.92 11.53 5.76
CA GLU A 827 27.58 12.07 6.01
C GLU A 827 27.35 13.43 5.35
N VAL A 828 26.07 13.81 5.17
CA VAL A 828 25.73 15.17 4.72
C VAL A 828 25.87 16.13 5.88
N ARG A 829 26.70 17.15 5.71
CA ARG A 829 26.98 18.22 6.69
C ARG A 829 26.72 19.59 6.12
N THR A 830 26.42 20.52 7.01
CA THR A 830 26.30 21.93 6.68
C THR A 830 27.51 22.70 7.26
N TYR A 831 28.24 23.37 6.39
CA TYR A 831 29.45 24.14 6.72
C TYR A 831 29.15 25.63 6.60
N PRO A 832 29.33 26.41 7.66
CA PRO A 832 29.32 27.87 7.56
C PRO A 832 30.52 28.35 6.69
N LEU A 833 30.25 29.11 5.63
CA LEU A 833 31.28 29.57 4.69
C LEU A 833 32.35 30.40 5.37
N HIS A 834 32.02 31.17 6.41
CA HIS A 834 33.00 31.96 7.17
C HIS A 834 34.02 31.14 7.96
N ARG A 835 33.82 29.83 8.09
CA ARG A 835 34.76 28.88 8.73
C ARG A 835 35.57 28.07 7.73
N VAL A 836 35.31 28.24 6.44
CA VAL A 836 36.12 27.67 5.38
C VAL A 836 37.30 28.60 5.12
N THR A 837 38.50 28.12 5.38
CA THR A 837 39.73 28.91 5.31
C THR A 837 40.38 28.91 3.94
N GLY A 838 39.99 27.98 3.08
CA GLY A 838 40.46 27.87 1.72
C GLY A 838 39.72 26.76 0.99
N VAL A 839 39.62 26.86 -0.33
CA VAL A 839 39.03 25.86 -1.22
C VAL A 839 39.96 25.60 -2.40
N ALA A 840 40.07 24.36 -2.81
CA ALA A 840 40.80 23.97 -4.02
C ALA A 840 40.00 22.91 -4.78
N GLU A 841 40.00 23.02 -6.09
CA GLU A 841 39.42 22.00 -6.98
C GLU A 841 40.29 20.75 -6.96
N LEU A 842 39.65 19.56 -7.10
CA LEU A 842 40.40 18.34 -7.31
C LEU A 842 40.96 18.36 -8.73
N ALA A 843 42.32 18.21 -8.86
CA ALA A 843 42.93 18.21 -10.17
C ALA A 843 42.37 17.09 -11.04
N GLU A 844 41.82 17.44 -12.21
CA GLU A 844 41.54 16.47 -13.30
C GLU A 844 42.88 15.98 -13.87
N ASP A 845 43.07 14.65 -13.94
CA ASP A 845 44.06 14.00 -14.77
C ASP A 845 43.41 13.42 -16.01
#